data_4334e920864b5bb34d750d9fa49289e9
#
_entry.id   4334e920864b5bb34d750d9fa49289e9
#
_cell.length_a   1.000
_cell.length_b   1.000
_cell.length_c   1.000
_cell.angle_alpha   90.00
_cell.angle_beta   90.00
_cell.angle_gamma   90.00
#
_symmetry.space_group_name_H-M   'P 1'
#
loop_
_entity.id
_entity.type
_entity.pdbx_description
1 polymer ?
#
loop_
_entity_poly.entity_id
_entity_poly.type
_entity_poly.pdbx_seq_one_letter_code
_entity_poly.pdbx_strand_id
1 'polypeptide(L)'
;MEMKTINPADTVAELIPGSYYIASPRFAAGADSVVVDVVCHGTCPQASFRTDAVFGVDAAGKPFDVGFRQKFNVGDPRQWSMEGRDEMVYGPDIYALNEALQLEAAAPGPFDMAPSLKNVRITSQKKCRDGRILSEKTVKADNPEFYRLTITPAGVEIEGASRAALAMARRTAKRLFETNPSGVPEAVVEDWPDYPVRGMMIDVVRNFHSLAQMKKIVDGMADLRLNRLQFHLADDEGWRLEIAPLPELITYGSRRGYTTDERLFPAQIYSGAGDPDGELNHGYYTRAEFVDFLRYCDERGITVVPEFESPGHARVAIKAMDFRERTTGDSSFRLHEPADTSRYRSAQQYRDCVLNPALPGPYRFFDVVSDEVIAMYREAGVELPAFHIGGDEVPGGAWSGSPAATAFKAEHGIEDDSGLHAYWVERMAEMMARKGVKIAGWQDIATDYNDSYSARVAPQVDYVNLWVDRNFRKGVKHGSMALRSGFTPLICDFGHFYLDFAHSTHPEEEGLNWGGVIDEFKTLDGYAGNVAPRSDADKTRILGVQGQLWAETLRSDSQMERYLFPRLFALAERGWNADTTFTHGRFNALMGYRELPRLARRGYSFHLRQPGMKLEGNRIVMNSPYADAEIRYTTDGTTPTLSSPLYTGPVEAADPQAVRARLFYHGAESVTTLLPRR
;
A
#
# COMPACT_ATOMS: atom_id res chain seq x y z
N MET A 1 -21.26 10.63 -19.75
CA MET A 1 -21.81 9.38 -19.21
C MET A 1 -22.93 9.79 -18.27
N GLU A 2 -24.15 9.44 -18.62
CA GLU A 2 -25.32 9.82 -17.83
C GLU A 2 -25.71 8.60 -17.00
N MET A 3 -25.53 8.67 -15.69
CA MET A 3 -25.99 7.63 -14.79
C MET A 3 -27.22 8.16 -14.04
N LYS A 4 -28.37 7.56 -14.28
CA LYS A 4 -29.60 7.91 -13.59
C LYS A 4 -29.60 7.32 -12.20
N THR A 5 -29.82 8.12 -11.19
CA THR A 5 -30.18 7.63 -9.86
C THR A 5 -31.47 6.84 -9.95
N ILE A 6 -31.44 5.63 -9.47
CA ILE A 6 -32.63 4.75 -9.47
C ILE A 6 -33.71 5.33 -8.54
N ASN A 7 -33.34 6.17 -7.59
CA ASN A 7 -34.27 6.88 -6.72
C ASN A 7 -33.74 8.28 -6.31
N PRO A 8 -34.09 9.36 -7.02
CA PRO A 8 -33.61 10.71 -6.69
C PRO A 8 -34.05 11.19 -5.29
N ALA A 9 -35.11 10.61 -4.72
CA ALA A 9 -35.60 10.94 -3.39
C ALA A 9 -34.77 10.35 -2.25
N ASP A 10 -33.89 9.39 -2.55
CA ASP A 10 -33.03 8.70 -1.58
C ASP A 10 -31.57 9.20 -1.60
N THR A 11 -31.26 10.25 -2.34
CA THR A 11 -29.96 10.91 -2.31
C THR A 11 -29.75 11.61 -0.98
N VAL A 12 -28.91 11.06 -0.15
CA VAL A 12 -28.62 11.53 1.21
C VAL A 12 -27.63 12.71 1.21
N ALA A 13 -27.08 13.08 0.05
CA ALA A 13 -26.11 14.15 -0.04
C ALA A 13 -26.45 15.14 -1.13
N GLU A 14 -26.33 16.43 -0.83
CA GLU A 14 -26.35 17.50 -1.83
C GLU A 14 -25.17 17.28 -2.79
N LEU A 15 -25.45 17.08 -4.07
CA LEU A 15 -24.43 16.86 -5.08
C LEU A 15 -23.55 18.11 -5.19
N ILE A 16 -22.30 17.98 -4.85
CA ILE A 16 -21.31 19.06 -4.97
C ILE A 16 -20.82 19.09 -6.41
N PRO A 17 -20.93 20.21 -7.13
CA PRO A 17 -20.42 20.33 -8.49
C PRO A 17 -18.97 19.86 -8.60
N GLY A 18 -18.70 18.94 -9.52
CA GLY A 18 -17.38 18.35 -9.73
C GLY A 18 -17.03 17.16 -8.81
N SER A 19 -17.96 16.72 -7.98
CA SER A 19 -17.83 15.49 -7.19
C SER A 19 -18.78 14.42 -7.71
N TYR A 20 -18.38 13.17 -7.57
CA TYR A 20 -19.21 12.04 -7.97
C TYR A 20 -19.72 11.37 -6.71
N TYR A 21 -21.03 11.25 -6.63
CA TYR A 21 -21.69 10.49 -5.60
C TYR A 21 -22.38 9.33 -6.28
N ILE A 22 -22.15 8.15 -5.76
CA ILE A 22 -23.02 7.04 -6.07
C ILE A 22 -24.14 7.13 -5.05
N ALA A 23 -25.32 7.55 -5.50
CA ALA A 23 -26.50 7.47 -4.66
C ALA A 23 -26.72 6.01 -4.25
N SER A 24 -27.01 5.78 -2.99
CA SER A 24 -27.42 4.45 -2.51
C SER A 24 -28.75 4.08 -3.17
N PRO A 25 -28.77 3.21 -4.17
CA PRO A 25 -30.04 2.73 -4.66
C PRO A 25 -30.64 1.81 -3.62
N ARG A 26 -31.93 1.94 -3.36
CA ARG A 26 -32.67 0.92 -2.61
C ARG A 26 -32.97 -0.23 -3.53
N PHE A 27 -32.48 -1.41 -3.18
CA PHE A 27 -32.74 -2.62 -3.93
C PHE A 27 -33.83 -3.45 -3.28
N ALA A 28 -34.65 -4.07 -4.10
CA ALA A 28 -35.55 -5.12 -3.60
C ALA A 28 -34.71 -6.29 -3.09
N ALA A 29 -35.05 -6.82 -1.94
CA ALA A 29 -34.41 -8.02 -1.40
C ALA A 29 -34.48 -9.16 -2.43
N GLY A 30 -33.33 -9.73 -2.84
CA GLY A 30 -33.26 -10.83 -3.80
C GLY A 30 -32.96 -10.41 -5.25
N ALA A 31 -32.54 -9.15 -5.50
CA ALA A 31 -32.06 -8.74 -6.82
C ALA A 31 -30.67 -9.32 -7.10
N ASP A 32 -30.52 -10.11 -8.15
CA ASP A 32 -29.25 -10.74 -8.55
C ASP A 32 -28.29 -9.79 -9.25
N SER A 33 -28.77 -8.65 -9.73
CA SER A 33 -27.97 -7.63 -10.38
C SER A 33 -28.62 -6.25 -10.26
N VAL A 34 -27.77 -5.23 -10.24
CA VAL A 34 -28.18 -3.83 -10.20
C VAL A 34 -27.46 -3.06 -11.29
N VAL A 35 -28.24 -2.33 -12.08
CA VAL A 35 -27.72 -1.37 -13.05
C VAL A 35 -27.74 0.00 -12.38
N VAL A 36 -26.55 0.59 -12.22
CA VAL A 36 -26.40 1.93 -11.67
C VAL A 36 -26.01 2.87 -12.80
N ASP A 37 -26.89 3.84 -13.09
CA ASP A 37 -26.61 4.92 -14.03
C ASP A 37 -25.97 6.10 -13.28
N VAL A 38 -24.74 6.49 -13.60
CA VAL A 38 -24.05 7.62 -12.95
C VAL A 38 -24.15 8.88 -13.79
N VAL A 39 -24.71 9.96 -13.24
CA VAL A 39 -24.74 11.28 -13.84
C VAL A 39 -23.56 12.10 -13.33
N CYS A 40 -22.69 12.52 -14.25
CA CYS A 40 -21.62 13.45 -13.94
C CYS A 40 -22.15 14.89 -14.09
N HIS A 41 -22.18 15.66 -13.00
CA HIS A 41 -22.51 17.07 -13.03
C HIS A 41 -21.25 17.94 -13.06
N GLY A 42 -21.00 18.58 -14.19
CA GLY A 42 -19.92 19.56 -14.38
C GLY A 42 -18.72 19.05 -15.18
N THR A 43 -17.83 19.97 -15.53
CA THR A 43 -16.56 19.67 -16.15
C THR A 43 -15.52 19.38 -15.07
N CYS A 44 -15.32 18.12 -14.72
CA CYS A 44 -14.24 17.75 -13.84
C CYS A 44 -13.28 16.80 -14.59
N PRO A 45 -12.21 17.30 -15.20
CA PRO A 45 -11.33 16.50 -16.04
C PRO A 45 -10.43 15.53 -15.28
N GLN A 46 -10.52 15.47 -13.95
CA GLN A 46 -9.63 14.66 -13.11
C GLN A 46 -10.33 13.88 -11.98
N ALA A 47 -11.64 13.78 -11.98
CA ALA A 47 -12.29 13.00 -10.97
C ALA A 47 -12.07 11.50 -11.24
N SER A 48 -11.46 10.80 -10.32
CA SER A 48 -11.47 9.36 -10.31
C SER A 48 -12.82 8.87 -9.78
N PHE A 49 -13.39 7.94 -10.48
CA PHE A 49 -14.58 7.25 -10.03
C PHE A 49 -14.18 6.16 -9.04
N ARG A 50 -14.67 6.24 -7.82
CA ARG A 50 -14.34 5.27 -6.77
C ARG A 50 -15.50 4.34 -6.55
N THR A 51 -15.24 3.08 -6.67
CA THR A 51 -16.24 2.02 -6.75
C THR A 51 -16.60 1.43 -5.39
N ASP A 52 -15.84 1.76 -4.38
CA ASP A 52 -16.01 1.33 -3.00
C ASP A 52 -17.14 2.06 -2.25
N ALA A 53 -17.71 3.10 -2.86
CA ALA A 53 -18.84 3.83 -2.31
C ALA A 53 -20.23 3.37 -2.82
N VAL A 54 -20.30 2.28 -3.58
CA VAL A 54 -21.60 1.74 -4.02
C VAL A 54 -22.15 0.78 -2.99
N PHE A 55 -23.23 1.18 -2.38
CA PHE A 55 -23.96 0.35 -1.42
C PHE A 55 -25.45 0.36 -1.72
N GLY A 56 -26.10 -0.73 -1.39
CA GLY A 56 -27.55 -0.85 -1.39
C GLY A 56 -28.12 -0.70 0.02
N VAL A 57 -29.41 -0.48 0.09
CA VAL A 57 -30.16 -0.55 1.34
C VAL A 57 -31.22 -1.62 1.17
N ASP A 58 -31.25 -2.61 2.06
CA ASP A 58 -32.24 -3.68 2.01
C ASP A 58 -33.68 -3.20 2.36
N ALA A 59 -34.64 -4.08 2.26
CA ALA A 59 -36.04 -3.76 2.57
C ALA A 59 -36.26 -3.30 4.02
N ALA A 60 -35.33 -3.58 4.94
CA ALA A 60 -35.36 -3.13 6.33
C ALA A 60 -34.61 -1.81 6.53
N GLY A 61 -34.03 -1.24 5.47
CA GLY A 61 -33.24 0.00 5.53
C GLY A 61 -31.79 -0.21 5.97
N LYS A 62 -31.29 -1.47 6.05
CA LYS A 62 -29.92 -1.78 6.42
C LYS A 62 -29.01 -1.67 5.19
N PRO A 63 -27.90 -0.91 5.27
CA PRO A 63 -26.93 -0.83 4.19
C PRO A 63 -26.26 -2.18 3.92
N PHE A 64 -25.97 -2.47 2.65
CA PHE A 64 -25.16 -3.60 2.23
C PHE A 64 -24.23 -3.21 1.09
N ASP A 65 -23.07 -3.87 0.98
CA ASP A 65 -22.09 -3.65 -0.08
C ASP A 65 -22.57 -4.30 -1.38
N VAL A 66 -22.58 -3.55 -2.46
CA VAL A 66 -22.99 -4.03 -3.79
C VAL A 66 -21.82 -4.63 -4.56
N GLY A 67 -20.60 -4.49 -4.04
CA GLY A 67 -19.42 -5.12 -4.63
C GLY A 67 -19.07 -4.59 -6.03
N PHE A 68 -19.17 -3.32 -6.24
CA PHE A 68 -18.89 -2.72 -7.55
C PHE A 68 -17.39 -2.72 -7.87
N ARG A 69 -17.01 -3.21 -9.05
CA ARG A 69 -15.60 -3.42 -9.44
C ARG A 69 -15.10 -2.49 -10.53
N GLN A 70 -15.69 -1.33 -10.76
CA GLN A 70 -15.30 -0.51 -11.89
C GLN A 70 -14.45 0.69 -11.49
N LYS A 71 -13.35 0.88 -12.19
CA LYS A 71 -12.33 1.89 -11.93
C LYS A 71 -12.22 2.78 -13.17
N PHE A 72 -12.75 3.98 -13.10
CA PHE A 72 -12.60 4.94 -14.16
C PHE A 72 -11.83 6.16 -13.67
N ASN A 73 -10.81 6.55 -14.41
CA ASN A 73 -10.31 7.91 -14.34
C ASN A 73 -11.12 8.79 -15.27
N VAL A 74 -11.96 9.61 -14.72
CA VAL A 74 -12.90 10.46 -15.46
C VAL A 74 -12.19 11.50 -16.33
N GLY A 75 -10.90 11.75 -16.07
CA GLY A 75 -10.10 12.70 -16.84
C GLY A 75 -9.52 12.14 -18.14
N ASP A 76 -9.58 10.83 -18.38
CA ASP A 76 -9.10 10.25 -19.63
C ASP A 76 -10.26 9.82 -20.53
N PRO A 77 -10.56 10.58 -21.62
CA PRO A 77 -11.66 10.25 -22.55
C PRO A 77 -11.55 8.85 -23.14
N ARG A 78 -10.35 8.28 -23.22
CA ARG A 78 -10.12 6.91 -23.72
C ARG A 78 -10.68 5.85 -22.78
N GLN A 79 -10.85 6.16 -21.50
CA GLN A 79 -11.49 5.30 -20.53
C GLN A 79 -13.04 5.28 -20.65
N TRP A 80 -13.60 6.19 -21.41
CA TRP A 80 -15.05 6.37 -21.56
C TRP A 80 -15.60 5.76 -22.84
N SER A 81 -14.79 5.70 -23.91
CA SER A 81 -15.27 5.13 -25.14
C SER A 81 -15.14 3.61 -25.11
N MET A 82 -16.23 2.93 -25.46
CA MET A 82 -16.20 1.48 -25.68
C MET A 82 -15.24 1.10 -26.81
N GLU A 83 -14.96 2.01 -27.74
CA GLU A 83 -14.05 1.83 -28.85
C GLU A 83 -12.58 1.91 -28.49
N GLY A 84 -12.22 2.70 -27.47
CA GLY A 84 -10.85 2.75 -26.91
C GLY A 84 -10.56 1.73 -25.82
N ARG A 85 -11.58 0.94 -25.42
CA ARG A 85 -11.45 -0.02 -24.32
C ARG A 85 -10.60 -1.23 -24.67
N ASP A 86 -10.61 -1.67 -25.90
CA ASP A 86 -9.97 -2.93 -26.26
C ASP A 86 -8.46 -2.87 -26.07
N GLU A 87 -7.82 -1.75 -26.37
CA GLU A 87 -6.39 -1.54 -26.10
C GLU A 87 -6.09 -1.29 -24.62
N MET A 88 -7.00 -0.68 -23.85
CA MET A 88 -6.81 -0.36 -22.45
C MET A 88 -7.26 -1.48 -21.51
N VAL A 89 -8.32 -2.21 -21.88
CA VAL A 89 -8.89 -3.30 -21.09
C VAL A 89 -8.06 -4.57 -21.22
N TYR A 90 -7.49 -4.81 -22.38
CA TYR A 90 -6.72 -6.04 -22.64
C TYR A 90 -5.22 -5.80 -22.59
N GLY A 91 -4.78 -4.55 -22.44
CA GLY A 91 -3.38 -4.21 -22.31
C GLY A 91 -2.54 -4.57 -23.54
N PRO A 92 -1.24 -4.77 -23.37
CA PRO A 92 -0.37 -5.32 -24.39
C PRO A 92 -0.84 -6.74 -24.76
N ASP A 93 -0.46 -7.22 -25.94
CA ASP A 93 -0.73 -8.59 -26.37
C ASP A 93 -0.25 -9.61 -25.30
N ILE A 94 -1.19 -10.08 -24.49
CA ILE A 94 -0.90 -10.98 -23.36
C ILE A 94 -0.30 -12.30 -23.85
N TYR A 95 -0.68 -12.76 -25.04
CA TYR A 95 -0.09 -13.96 -25.62
C TYR A 95 1.40 -13.74 -25.92
N ALA A 96 1.75 -12.65 -26.57
CA ALA A 96 3.13 -12.32 -26.88
C ALA A 96 3.95 -12.06 -25.60
N LEU A 97 3.36 -11.40 -24.59
CA LEU A 97 4.00 -11.20 -23.29
C LEU A 97 4.32 -12.54 -22.61
N ASN A 98 3.35 -13.44 -22.52
CA ASN A 98 3.56 -14.77 -21.94
C ASN A 98 4.60 -15.58 -22.70
N GLU A 99 4.61 -15.49 -24.05
CA GLU A 99 5.62 -16.11 -24.89
C GLU A 99 7.03 -15.57 -24.59
N ALA A 100 7.17 -14.26 -24.46
CA ALA A 100 8.44 -13.62 -24.09
C ALA A 100 8.92 -14.06 -22.69
N LEU A 101 8.04 -14.14 -21.72
CA LEU A 101 8.35 -14.64 -20.37
C LEU A 101 8.82 -16.11 -20.42
N GLN A 102 8.21 -16.94 -21.26
CA GLN A 102 8.59 -18.35 -21.41
C GLN A 102 9.94 -18.54 -22.11
N LEU A 103 10.32 -17.68 -23.05
CA LEU A 103 11.62 -17.74 -23.72
C LEU A 103 12.81 -17.61 -22.76
N GLU A 104 12.63 -16.87 -21.67
CA GLU A 104 13.65 -16.71 -20.62
C GLU A 104 13.43 -17.64 -19.43
N ALA A 105 12.34 -18.41 -19.42
CA ALA A 105 11.98 -19.30 -18.33
C ALA A 105 12.93 -20.51 -18.29
N ALA A 106 13.80 -20.53 -17.30
CA ALA A 106 14.58 -21.72 -16.93
C ALA A 106 14.18 -22.15 -15.52
N ALA A 107 14.15 -23.48 -15.29
CA ALA A 107 13.91 -24.00 -13.95
C ALA A 107 14.95 -23.41 -12.98
N PRO A 108 14.52 -22.77 -11.86
CA PRO A 108 15.43 -22.11 -10.94
C PRO A 108 16.48 -23.06 -10.37
N GLY A 109 17.73 -22.61 -10.31
CA GLY A 109 18.83 -23.30 -9.65
C GLY A 109 18.65 -23.38 -8.13
N PRO A 110 19.41 -24.22 -7.41
CA PRO A 110 19.16 -24.48 -5.99
C PRO A 110 19.28 -23.23 -5.09
N PHE A 111 19.95 -22.19 -5.54
CA PHE A 111 20.17 -20.95 -4.79
C PHE A 111 19.37 -19.76 -5.35
N ASP A 112 18.58 -19.96 -6.40
CA ASP A 112 17.75 -18.88 -6.93
C ASP A 112 16.59 -18.60 -5.97
N MET A 113 16.48 -17.36 -5.53
CA MET A 113 15.42 -16.85 -4.65
C MET A 113 15.27 -15.33 -4.84
N ALA A 114 14.16 -14.76 -4.44
CA ALA A 114 13.95 -13.31 -4.35
C ALA A 114 13.65 -12.92 -2.88
N PRO A 115 14.41 -11.99 -2.28
CA PRO A 115 15.58 -11.30 -2.84
C PRO A 115 16.71 -12.28 -3.18
N SER A 116 17.46 -11.96 -4.26
CA SER A 116 18.59 -12.80 -4.69
C SER A 116 19.78 -12.71 -3.72
N LEU A 117 20.54 -13.79 -3.67
CA LEU A 117 21.74 -13.88 -2.85
C LEU A 117 22.92 -13.26 -3.60
N LYS A 118 23.78 -12.49 -2.90
CA LYS A 118 24.91 -11.80 -3.55
C LYS A 118 26.00 -12.76 -3.98
N ASN A 119 26.57 -13.50 -3.03
CA ASN A 119 27.71 -14.36 -3.28
C ASN A 119 27.37 -15.80 -2.96
N VAL A 120 27.33 -16.64 -3.98
CA VAL A 120 27.11 -18.10 -3.83
C VAL A 120 28.26 -18.83 -4.47
N ARG A 121 29.00 -19.59 -3.67
CA ARG A 121 30.09 -20.43 -4.15
C ARG A 121 29.79 -21.89 -3.84
N ILE A 122 29.36 -22.64 -4.84
CA ILE A 122 29.16 -24.09 -4.74
C ILE A 122 30.53 -24.75 -4.60
N THR A 123 30.75 -25.51 -3.55
CA THR A 123 32.02 -26.18 -3.24
C THR A 123 32.03 -27.66 -3.62
N SER A 124 30.84 -28.27 -3.69
CA SER A 124 30.68 -29.67 -4.09
C SER A 124 29.23 -29.93 -4.52
N GLN A 125 29.01 -30.94 -5.34
CA GLN A 125 27.66 -31.39 -5.72
C GLN A 125 27.01 -32.33 -4.67
N LYS A 126 27.73 -32.67 -3.59
CA LYS A 126 27.13 -33.38 -2.45
C LYS A 126 26.06 -32.51 -1.82
N LYS A 127 24.96 -33.12 -1.40
CA LYS A 127 23.80 -32.39 -0.90
C LYS A 127 23.63 -32.51 0.61
N CYS A 128 23.35 -31.35 1.24
CA CYS A 128 22.70 -31.30 2.54
C CYS A 128 21.19 -31.53 2.34
N ARG A 129 20.56 -32.38 3.14
CA ARG A 129 19.15 -32.78 2.95
C ARG A 129 18.20 -32.20 3.97
N ASP A 130 18.64 -31.99 5.21
CA ASP A 130 17.75 -31.58 6.31
C ASP A 130 17.89 -30.13 6.76
N GLY A 131 18.91 -29.41 6.29
CA GLY A 131 19.10 -27.98 6.63
C GLY A 131 19.32 -27.70 8.12
N ARG A 132 19.66 -28.72 8.92
CA ARG A 132 19.86 -28.57 10.37
C ARG A 132 20.96 -27.56 10.66
N ILE A 133 20.68 -26.58 11.53
CA ILE A 133 21.70 -25.64 12.00
C ILE A 133 22.64 -26.34 12.96
N LEU A 134 23.92 -26.36 12.62
CA LEU A 134 25.00 -27.00 13.40
C LEU A 134 25.60 -26.02 14.42
N SER A 135 25.77 -24.77 14.01
CA SER A 135 26.35 -23.74 14.87
C SER A 135 25.92 -22.37 14.43
N GLU A 136 25.92 -21.43 15.36
CA GLU A 136 25.69 -20.01 15.13
C GLU A 136 26.78 -19.17 15.79
N LYS A 137 27.32 -18.18 15.07
CA LYS A 137 28.42 -17.38 15.57
C LYS A 137 28.25 -15.92 15.14
N THR A 138 28.47 -14.99 16.07
CA THR A 138 28.59 -13.59 15.76
C THR A 138 30.00 -13.30 15.22
N VAL A 139 30.09 -12.59 14.10
CA VAL A 139 31.33 -12.17 13.45
C VAL A 139 31.36 -10.66 13.26
N LYS A 140 32.56 -10.10 13.12
CA LYS A 140 32.72 -8.67 12.77
C LYS A 140 32.64 -8.52 11.26
N ALA A 141 31.79 -7.61 10.77
CA ALA A 141 31.70 -7.23 9.36
C ALA A 141 31.34 -5.73 9.27
N ASP A 142 31.60 -5.13 8.12
CA ASP A 142 31.32 -3.70 7.90
C ASP A 142 29.81 -3.45 7.80
N ASN A 143 29.07 -4.37 7.16
CA ASN A 143 27.62 -4.29 7.11
C ASN A 143 27.02 -5.03 8.34
N PRO A 144 26.22 -4.36 9.19
CA PRO A 144 25.63 -4.97 10.39
C PRO A 144 24.62 -6.07 10.10
N GLU A 145 24.11 -6.16 8.87
CA GLU A 145 23.19 -7.20 8.41
C GLU A 145 23.88 -8.31 7.59
N PHE A 146 25.24 -8.27 7.48
CA PHE A 146 26.01 -9.33 6.82
C PHE A 146 25.80 -10.67 7.50
N TYR A 147 25.60 -11.72 6.68
CA TYR A 147 25.63 -13.11 7.15
C TYR A 147 26.33 -14.04 6.15
N ARG A 148 26.77 -15.18 6.69
CA ARG A 148 27.33 -16.28 5.93
C ARG A 148 26.67 -17.60 6.31
N LEU A 149 26.33 -18.41 5.30
CA LEU A 149 25.92 -19.80 5.45
C LEU A 149 27.00 -20.70 4.90
N THR A 150 27.50 -21.66 5.69
CA THR A 150 28.34 -22.73 5.22
C THR A 150 27.53 -24.02 5.23
N ILE A 151 27.16 -24.48 4.04
CA ILE A 151 26.29 -25.64 3.82
C ILE A 151 27.16 -26.85 3.53
N THR A 152 27.05 -27.90 4.36
CA THR A 152 27.74 -29.17 4.23
C THR A 152 26.72 -30.32 4.27
N PRO A 153 27.07 -31.54 3.90
CA PRO A 153 26.16 -32.70 4.05
C PRO A 153 25.68 -32.94 5.47
N ALA A 154 26.40 -32.45 6.48
CA ALA A 154 26.05 -32.60 7.89
C ALA A 154 25.03 -31.58 8.38
N GLY A 155 24.89 -30.44 7.69
CA GLY A 155 24.00 -29.33 8.04
C GLY A 155 24.58 -27.99 7.67
N VAL A 156 24.08 -26.93 8.31
CA VAL A 156 24.39 -25.52 8.01
C VAL A 156 25.04 -24.85 9.22
N GLU A 157 26.19 -24.24 9.02
CA GLU A 157 26.80 -23.30 9.97
C GLU A 157 26.44 -21.90 9.60
N ILE A 158 26.07 -21.06 10.58
CA ILE A 158 25.63 -19.69 10.40
C ILE A 158 26.60 -18.74 11.09
N GLU A 159 27.04 -17.74 10.36
CA GLU A 159 27.73 -16.57 10.90
C GLU A 159 26.92 -15.30 10.56
N GLY A 160 26.85 -14.34 11.49
CA GLY A 160 26.17 -13.07 11.26
C GLY A 160 26.80 -11.92 12.03
N ALA A 161 26.77 -10.72 11.46
CA ALA A 161 27.35 -9.52 12.09
C ALA A 161 26.56 -9.02 13.29
N SER A 162 25.28 -9.40 13.38
CA SER A 162 24.37 -8.98 14.45
C SER A 162 23.31 -10.06 14.73
N ARG A 163 22.51 -9.86 15.79
CA ARG A 163 21.34 -10.71 16.08
C ARG A 163 20.35 -10.72 14.89
N ALA A 164 20.13 -9.56 14.26
CA ALA A 164 19.28 -9.45 13.08
C ALA A 164 19.84 -10.24 11.89
N ALA A 165 21.15 -10.13 11.63
CA ALA A 165 21.84 -10.89 10.59
C ALA A 165 21.72 -12.42 10.81
N LEU A 166 21.89 -12.90 12.04
CA LEU A 166 21.70 -14.32 12.37
C LEU A 166 20.26 -14.77 12.15
N ALA A 167 19.28 -13.94 12.48
CA ALA A 167 17.86 -14.23 12.23
C ALA A 167 17.55 -14.31 10.72
N MET A 168 18.10 -13.40 9.91
CA MET A 168 17.98 -13.44 8.45
C MET A 168 18.66 -14.68 7.87
N ALA A 169 19.85 -15.04 8.34
CA ALA A 169 20.56 -16.24 7.94
C ALA A 169 19.74 -17.52 8.16
N ARG A 170 19.10 -17.65 9.35
CA ARG A 170 18.21 -18.78 9.65
C ARG A 170 17.03 -18.85 8.68
N ARG A 171 16.38 -17.71 8.40
CA ARG A 171 15.24 -17.64 7.47
C ARG A 171 15.68 -17.99 6.05
N THR A 172 16.82 -17.47 5.60
CA THR A 172 17.39 -17.79 4.29
C THR A 172 17.70 -19.30 4.20
N ALA A 173 18.35 -19.89 5.19
CA ALA A 173 18.62 -21.32 5.25
C ALA A 173 17.30 -22.11 5.19
N LYS A 174 16.34 -21.80 6.06
CA LYS A 174 15.02 -22.46 6.07
C LYS A 174 14.37 -22.41 4.68
N ARG A 175 14.34 -21.25 4.04
CA ARG A 175 13.72 -21.07 2.73
C ARG A 175 14.44 -21.85 1.63
N LEU A 176 15.78 -21.91 1.64
CA LEU A 176 16.55 -22.74 0.71
C LEU A 176 16.13 -24.21 0.78
N PHE A 177 15.94 -24.75 1.98
CA PHE A 177 15.54 -26.16 2.13
C PHE A 177 14.05 -26.40 1.85
N GLU A 178 13.17 -25.45 2.17
CA GLU A 178 11.74 -25.49 1.79
C GLU A 178 11.54 -25.53 0.26
N THR A 179 12.39 -24.84 -0.49
CA THR A 179 12.29 -24.75 -1.95
C THR A 179 13.13 -25.82 -2.68
N ASN A 180 13.98 -26.56 -1.98
CA ASN A 180 14.82 -27.63 -2.53
C ASN A 180 14.63 -28.95 -1.77
N PRO A 181 13.49 -29.65 -1.91
CA PRO A 181 13.20 -30.88 -1.14
C PRO A 181 14.17 -32.02 -1.44
N SER A 182 14.86 -31.99 -2.58
CA SER A 182 15.95 -32.98 -2.90
C SER A 182 17.28 -32.64 -2.26
N GLY A 183 17.35 -31.56 -1.45
CA GLY A 183 18.56 -31.08 -0.77
C GLY A 183 19.31 -30.00 -1.57
N VAL A 184 20.13 -29.25 -0.84
CA VAL A 184 20.93 -28.12 -1.34
C VAL A 184 22.39 -28.58 -1.48
N PRO A 185 23.10 -28.26 -2.59
CA PRO A 185 24.53 -28.58 -2.74
C PRO A 185 25.41 -27.93 -1.66
N GLU A 186 26.57 -28.52 -1.38
CA GLU A 186 27.58 -27.87 -0.53
C GLU A 186 27.97 -26.53 -1.09
N ALA A 187 27.88 -25.50 -0.28
CA ALA A 187 28.17 -24.14 -0.70
C ALA A 187 28.55 -23.22 0.47
N VAL A 188 29.19 -22.14 0.15
CA VAL A 188 29.29 -20.95 0.99
C VAL A 188 28.47 -19.84 0.36
N VAL A 189 27.54 -19.29 1.14
CA VAL A 189 26.72 -18.14 0.77
C VAL A 189 27.12 -16.98 1.67
N GLU A 190 27.41 -15.83 1.08
CA GLU A 190 27.64 -14.57 1.79
C GLU A 190 26.68 -13.52 1.25
N ASP A 191 25.96 -12.86 2.16
CA ASP A 191 24.86 -11.97 1.74
C ASP A 191 24.68 -10.80 2.71
N TRP A 192 24.22 -9.66 2.18
CA TRP A 192 23.95 -8.43 2.91
C TRP A 192 23.09 -7.49 2.05
N PRO A 193 22.28 -6.58 2.64
CA PRO A 193 21.53 -5.59 1.88
C PRO A 193 22.41 -4.41 1.40
N ASP A 194 22.02 -3.80 0.29
CA ASP A 194 22.61 -2.55 -0.17
C ASP A 194 21.98 -1.32 0.48
N TYR A 195 20.71 -1.45 0.92
CA TYR A 195 19.99 -0.37 1.59
C TYR A 195 19.65 -0.74 3.04
N PRO A 196 19.85 0.21 3.98
CA PRO A 196 19.52 -0.03 5.39
C PRO A 196 18.03 -0.17 5.66
N VAL A 197 17.16 0.42 4.85
CA VAL A 197 15.69 0.32 4.99
C VAL A 197 15.06 -0.34 3.78
N ARG A 198 14.23 -1.34 4.06
CA ARG A 198 13.43 -2.09 3.11
C ARG A 198 12.05 -2.22 3.73
N GLY A 199 11.16 -1.31 3.35
CA GLY A 199 9.92 -1.06 4.09
C GLY A 199 8.64 -1.43 3.36
N MET A 200 7.59 -1.52 4.15
CA MET A 200 6.20 -1.43 3.72
C MET A 200 5.47 -0.40 4.58
N MET A 201 4.65 0.44 3.97
CA MET A 201 3.58 1.13 4.65
C MET A 201 2.29 0.36 4.46
N ILE A 202 1.50 0.22 5.52
CA ILE A 202 0.19 -0.43 5.48
C ILE A 202 -0.84 0.48 6.13
N ASP A 203 -1.81 0.89 5.32
CA ASP A 203 -2.99 1.62 5.75
C ASP A 203 -4.02 0.63 6.35
N VAL A 204 -4.38 0.87 7.61
CA VAL A 204 -5.44 0.14 8.31
C VAL A 204 -6.63 1.05 8.68
N VAL A 205 -6.59 2.27 8.12
CA VAL A 205 -7.56 3.32 8.44
C VAL A 205 -8.75 3.27 7.49
N ARG A 206 -8.50 3.32 6.16
CA ARG A 206 -9.55 3.38 5.15
C ARG A 206 -10.44 2.13 5.18
N ASN A 207 -9.84 0.99 5.40
CA ASN A 207 -10.53 -0.23 5.80
C ASN A 207 -9.71 -0.90 6.91
N PHE A 208 -10.38 -1.33 7.98
CA PHE A 208 -9.71 -1.91 9.14
C PHE A 208 -9.28 -3.36 8.86
N HIS A 209 -8.11 -3.71 9.34
CA HIS A 209 -7.57 -5.07 9.29
C HIS A 209 -7.10 -5.52 10.67
N SER A 210 -7.37 -6.77 11.00
CA SER A 210 -7.05 -7.35 12.31
C SER A 210 -5.54 -7.50 12.54
N LEU A 211 -5.09 -7.51 13.80
CA LEU A 211 -3.70 -7.83 14.13
C LEU A 211 -3.30 -9.26 13.72
N ALA A 212 -4.23 -10.18 13.60
CA ALA A 212 -3.95 -11.51 13.09
C ALA A 212 -3.46 -11.44 11.63
N GLN A 213 -4.14 -10.65 10.79
CA GLN A 213 -3.71 -10.40 9.42
C GLN A 213 -2.39 -9.61 9.38
N MET A 214 -2.25 -8.56 10.20
CA MET A 214 -1.00 -7.80 10.26
C MET A 214 0.19 -8.68 10.65
N LYS A 215 0.05 -9.57 11.62
CA LYS A 215 1.08 -10.55 12.01
C LYS A 215 1.44 -11.49 10.85
N LYS A 216 0.45 -11.95 10.08
CA LYS A 216 0.68 -12.78 8.90
C LYS A 216 1.50 -12.03 7.83
N ILE A 217 1.17 -10.75 7.58
CA ILE A 217 1.93 -9.92 6.63
C ILE A 217 3.35 -9.65 7.14
N VAL A 218 3.52 -9.36 8.44
CA VAL A 218 4.84 -9.19 9.08
C VAL A 218 5.70 -10.46 8.93
N ASP A 219 5.11 -11.65 9.06
CA ASP A 219 5.80 -12.91 8.78
C ASP A 219 6.27 -13.01 7.33
N GLY A 220 5.43 -12.58 6.37
CA GLY A 220 5.79 -12.50 4.96
C GLY A 220 6.91 -11.49 4.69
N MET A 221 6.83 -10.31 5.29
CA MET A 221 7.88 -9.28 5.20
C MET A 221 9.22 -9.80 5.74
N ALA A 222 9.22 -10.40 6.92
CA ALA A 222 10.43 -10.94 7.54
C ALA A 222 11.04 -12.09 6.72
N ASP A 223 10.22 -12.93 6.10
CA ASP A 223 10.64 -14.01 5.21
C ASP A 223 11.35 -13.47 3.94
N LEU A 224 10.94 -12.28 3.50
CA LEU A 224 11.53 -11.55 2.37
C LEU A 224 12.63 -10.56 2.77
N ARG A 225 13.08 -10.59 4.02
CA ARG A 225 14.17 -9.72 4.52
C ARG A 225 13.84 -8.22 4.51
N LEU A 226 12.54 -7.86 4.47
CA LEU A 226 12.10 -6.51 4.77
C LEU A 226 12.28 -6.26 6.27
N ASN A 227 12.49 -4.99 6.67
CA ASN A 227 12.86 -4.64 8.04
C ASN A 227 12.12 -3.44 8.64
N ARG A 228 11.19 -2.82 7.89
CA ARG A 228 10.42 -1.66 8.39
C ARG A 228 8.95 -1.77 8.02
N LEU A 229 8.07 -1.51 8.98
CA LEU A 229 6.64 -1.32 8.79
C LEU A 229 6.29 0.12 9.21
N GLN A 230 5.92 0.96 8.25
CA GLN A 230 5.23 2.22 8.54
C GLN A 230 3.75 1.86 8.71
N PHE A 231 3.22 2.12 9.90
CA PHE A 231 1.88 1.70 10.27
C PHE A 231 0.96 2.91 10.32
N HIS A 232 0.13 3.06 9.30
CA HIS A 232 -0.75 4.19 9.09
C HIS A 232 -2.02 4.02 9.94
N LEU A 233 -2.07 4.74 11.09
CA LEU A 233 -3.01 4.50 12.19
C LEU A 233 -4.13 5.54 12.30
N ALA A 234 -4.00 6.69 11.63
CA ALA A 234 -5.00 7.74 11.64
C ALA A 234 -4.98 8.53 10.33
N ASP A 235 -6.17 8.82 9.79
CA ASP A 235 -6.41 9.62 8.60
C ASP A 235 -7.84 10.19 8.65
N ASP A 236 -8.33 10.76 7.57
CA ASP A 236 -9.68 11.35 7.44
C ASP A 236 -10.81 10.38 7.82
N GLU A 237 -10.61 9.09 7.53
CA GLU A 237 -11.63 8.07 7.62
C GLU A 237 -11.69 7.34 8.96
N GLY A 238 -10.64 7.41 9.77
CA GLY A 238 -10.64 6.68 11.03
C GLY A 238 -9.40 6.87 11.90
N TRP A 239 -9.53 6.43 13.14
CA TRP A 239 -8.46 6.36 14.14
C TRP A 239 -8.36 4.93 14.67
N ARG A 240 -7.17 4.33 14.65
CA ARG A 240 -7.01 2.89 14.87
C ARG A 240 -6.20 2.49 16.10
N LEU A 241 -5.79 3.43 16.95
CA LEU A 241 -5.02 3.13 18.17
C LEU A 241 -5.67 3.74 19.41
N GLU A 242 -5.81 2.94 20.46
CA GLU A 242 -6.29 3.42 21.77
C GLU A 242 -5.31 4.42 22.36
N ILE A 243 -5.82 5.62 22.71
CA ILE A 243 -5.14 6.68 23.43
C ILE A 243 -5.95 6.95 24.70
N ALA A 244 -5.56 6.36 25.82
CA ALA A 244 -6.38 6.33 27.04
C ALA A 244 -6.88 7.70 27.52
N PRO A 245 -6.11 8.81 27.46
CA PRO A 245 -6.60 10.15 27.83
C PRO A 245 -7.62 10.75 26.84
N LEU A 246 -7.73 10.21 25.63
CA LEU A 246 -8.60 10.69 24.57
C LEU A 246 -9.49 9.54 24.04
N PRO A 247 -10.39 9.00 24.87
CA PRO A 247 -11.20 7.82 24.53
C PRO A 247 -12.13 8.05 23.33
N GLU A 248 -12.42 9.31 22.99
CA GLU A 248 -13.24 9.68 21.84
C GLU A 248 -12.61 9.25 20.52
N LEU A 249 -11.29 9.13 20.46
CA LEU A 249 -10.58 8.65 19.28
C LEU A 249 -11.00 7.22 18.90
N ILE A 250 -11.33 6.38 19.88
CA ILE A 250 -11.83 5.02 19.61
C ILE A 250 -13.35 4.90 19.76
N THR A 251 -13.99 5.59 20.69
CA THR A 251 -15.44 5.46 20.87
C THR A 251 -16.25 6.13 19.76
N TYR A 252 -15.67 7.15 19.13
CA TYR A 252 -16.24 7.87 17.99
C TYR A 252 -15.42 7.63 16.71
N GLY A 253 -14.09 7.83 16.77
CA GLY A 253 -13.23 7.87 15.59
C GLY A 253 -12.85 6.51 15.01
N SER A 254 -13.08 5.38 15.72
CA SER A 254 -12.83 4.05 15.17
C SER A 254 -13.98 3.50 14.32
N ARG A 255 -15.06 4.24 14.19
CA ARG A 255 -16.29 3.87 13.47
C ARG A 255 -16.58 4.89 12.39
N ARG A 256 -17.23 4.48 11.33
CA ARG A 256 -17.79 5.36 10.30
C ARG A 256 -18.93 4.65 9.59
N GLY A 257 -19.83 5.42 9.00
CA GLY A 257 -20.97 4.86 8.30
C GLY A 257 -21.82 5.93 7.64
N TYR A 258 -23.01 5.55 7.19
CA TYR A 258 -23.92 6.49 6.58
C TYR A 258 -24.67 7.27 7.64
N THR A 259 -24.36 8.55 7.73
CA THR A 259 -25.02 9.51 8.63
C THR A 259 -25.06 10.89 7.98
N THR A 260 -26.04 11.70 8.34
CA THR A 260 -26.19 13.08 7.88
C THR A 260 -25.80 14.10 8.94
N ASP A 261 -25.64 13.70 10.19
CA ASP A 261 -25.40 14.62 11.31
C ASP A 261 -24.13 14.33 12.11
N GLU A 262 -23.43 13.27 11.81
CA GLU A 262 -22.18 12.84 12.43
C GLU A 262 -22.17 12.88 13.99
N ARG A 263 -23.31 12.64 14.60
CA ARG A 263 -23.41 12.72 16.07
C ARG A 263 -22.75 11.56 16.80
N LEU A 264 -22.76 10.38 16.21
CA LEU A 264 -22.30 9.13 16.85
C LEU A 264 -21.03 8.56 16.20
N PHE A 265 -20.78 8.87 14.94
CA PHE A 265 -19.62 8.46 14.16
C PHE A 265 -19.46 9.36 12.94
N PRO A 266 -18.26 9.45 12.33
CA PRO A 266 -18.04 10.20 11.11
C PRO A 266 -18.83 9.64 9.92
N ALA A 267 -19.28 10.52 9.03
CA ALA A 267 -19.88 10.11 7.77
C ALA A 267 -18.85 9.44 6.88
N GLN A 268 -19.28 8.35 6.24
CA GLN A 268 -18.51 7.70 5.19
C GLN A 268 -18.70 8.48 3.89
N ILE A 269 -17.66 9.20 3.45
CA ILE A 269 -17.65 9.90 2.16
C ILE A 269 -16.84 9.12 1.14
N TYR A 270 -15.84 8.40 1.60
CA TYR A 270 -14.84 7.74 0.80
C TYR A 270 -14.46 6.40 1.42
N SER A 271 -14.34 5.35 0.61
CA SER A 271 -14.02 3.97 1.06
C SER A 271 -14.99 3.35 2.08
N GLY A 272 -14.77 2.12 2.48
CA GLY A 272 -15.55 1.40 3.50
C GLY A 272 -16.82 0.72 2.97
N ALA A 273 -17.59 0.09 3.85
CA ALA A 273 -18.75 -0.75 3.52
C ALA A 273 -20.11 -0.15 3.93
N GLY A 274 -20.12 1.04 4.51
CA GLY A 274 -21.35 1.77 4.88
C GLY A 274 -22.00 1.36 6.19
N ASP A 275 -21.79 0.16 6.68
CA ASP A 275 -22.27 -0.29 7.98
C ASP A 275 -21.29 0.18 9.08
N PRO A 276 -21.70 1.06 10.01
CA PRO A 276 -20.80 1.58 11.05
C PRO A 276 -20.33 0.52 12.03
N ASP A 277 -20.99 -0.62 12.11
CA ASP A 277 -20.62 -1.76 12.95
C ASP A 277 -19.96 -2.90 12.15
N GLY A 278 -19.78 -2.72 10.84
CA GLY A 278 -19.12 -3.67 9.95
C GLY A 278 -17.61 -3.76 10.19
N GLU A 279 -17.04 -4.94 10.02
CA GLU A 279 -15.61 -5.23 10.29
C GLU A 279 -14.62 -4.32 9.55
N LEU A 280 -14.97 -3.79 8.38
CA LEU A 280 -14.10 -2.87 7.63
C LEU A 280 -14.17 -1.43 8.13
N ASN A 281 -15.31 -1.02 8.67
CA ASN A 281 -15.54 0.35 9.10
C ASN A 281 -15.26 0.58 10.59
N HIS A 282 -15.32 -0.47 11.38
CA HIS A 282 -15.16 -0.43 12.83
C HIS A 282 -14.02 -1.32 13.28
N GLY A 283 -13.08 -0.72 13.96
CA GLY A 283 -11.98 -1.44 14.58
C GLY A 283 -10.87 -0.52 15.05
N TYR A 284 -10.16 -0.97 16.05
CA TYR A 284 -8.97 -0.33 16.58
C TYR A 284 -8.12 -1.35 17.31
N TYR A 285 -6.89 -0.98 17.58
CA TYR A 285 -5.97 -1.76 18.40
C TYR A 285 -5.95 -1.18 19.81
N THR A 286 -6.20 -2.01 20.80
CA THR A 286 -6.01 -1.61 22.20
C THR A 286 -4.53 -1.38 22.50
N ARG A 287 -4.24 -0.62 23.53
CA ARG A 287 -2.87 -0.40 24.02
C ARG A 287 -2.11 -1.73 24.20
N ALA A 288 -2.72 -2.71 24.85
CA ALA A 288 -2.11 -4.01 25.11
C ALA A 288 -1.80 -4.79 23.80
N GLU A 289 -2.74 -4.80 22.87
CA GLU A 289 -2.57 -5.46 21.58
C GLU A 289 -1.46 -4.79 20.74
N PHE A 290 -1.38 -3.47 20.76
CA PHE A 290 -0.33 -2.75 20.04
C PHE A 290 1.05 -3.00 20.65
N VAL A 291 1.18 -2.99 21.98
CA VAL A 291 2.41 -3.33 22.69
C VAL A 291 2.88 -4.74 22.35
N ASP A 292 1.98 -5.71 22.34
CA ASP A 292 2.29 -7.10 21.94
C ASP A 292 2.65 -7.21 20.46
N PHE A 293 2.03 -6.39 19.60
CA PHE A 293 2.38 -6.33 18.18
C PHE A 293 3.78 -5.76 17.95
N LEU A 294 4.17 -4.71 18.69
CA LEU A 294 5.53 -4.16 18.64
C LEU A 294 6.58 -5.22 19.00
N ARG A 295 6.36 -5.98 20.07
CA ARG A 295 7.24 -7.11 20.45
C ARG A 295 7.30 -8.18 19.35
N TYR A 296 6.14 -8.52 18.78
CA TYR A 296 6.03 -9.49 17.69
C TYR A 296 6.84 -9.07 16.47
N CYS A 297 6.81 -7.79 16.10
CA CYS A 297 7.58 -7.24 15.00
C CYS A 297 9.08 -7.26 15.29
N ASP A 298 9.50 -6.81 16.49
CA ASP A 298 10.91 -6.79 16.91
C ASP A 298 11.57 -8.18 16.87
N GLU A 299 10.87 -9.20 17.36
CA GLU A 299 11.34 -10.60 17.29
C GLU A 299 11.60 -11.05 15.85
N ARG A 300 10.97 -10.42 14.87
CA ARG A 300 11.12 -10.69 13.44
C ARG A 300 12.10 -9.78 12.74
N GLY A 301 12.68 -8.83 13.48
CA GLY A 301 13.57 -7.81 12.93
C GLY A 301 12.83 -6.78 12.08
N ILE A 302 11.55 -6.56 12.35
CA ILE A 302 10.73 -5.53 11.72
C ILE A 302 10.56 -4.37 12.70
N THR A 303 11.09 -3.21 12.34
CA THR A 303 10.90 -1.98 13.08
C THR A 303 9.57 -1.32 12.67
N VAL A 304 8.74 -0.97 13.65
CA VAL A 304 7.46 -0.29 13.38
C VAL A 304 7.63 1.21 13.52
N VAL A 305 7.15 1.98 12.56
CA VAL A 305 7.05 3.44 12.58
C VAL A 305 5.57 3.80 12.61
N PRO A 306 5.04 4.36 13.71
CA PRO A 306 3.63 4.75 13.79
C PRO A 306 3.41 6.06 13.02
N GLU A 307 2.32 6.11 12.27
CA GLU A 307 1.94 7.29 11.49
C GLU A 307 0.57 7.82 11.92
N PHE A 308 0.53 9.14 12.18
CA PHE A 308 -0.68 9.90 12.52
C PHE A 308 -0.67 11.19 11.72
N GLU A 309 -1.63 11.34 10.85
CA GLU A 309 -1.70 12.42 9.89
C GLU A 309 -1.93 13.80 10.51
N SER A 310 -1.17 14.79 10.02
CA SER A 310 -1.31 16.21 10.34
C SER A 310 -0.46 17.11 9.44
N PRO A 311 -0.85 18.37 9.14
CA PRO A 311 -2.10 19.00 9.53
C PRO A 311 -3.27 18.65 8.63
N GLY A 312 -3.01 18.11 7.43
CA GLY A 312 -3.98 17.50 6.53
C GLY A 312 -4.40 16.12 7.02
N HIS A 313 -5.35 15.49 6.31
CA HIS A 313 -5.81 14.12 6.60
C HIS A 313 -6.21 13.90 8.08
N ALA A 314 -6.64 14.96 8.78
CA ALA A 314 -6.89 14.95 10.21
C ALA A 314 -8.38 14.95 10.58
N ARG A 315 -9.27 14.68 9.60
CA ARG A 315 -10.72 14.83 9.79
C ARG A 315 -11.25 14.03 10.97
N VAL A 316 -10.87 12.76 11.09
CA VAL A 316 -11.38 11.95 12.20
C VAL A 316 -10.94 12.48 13.56
N ALA A 317 -9.71 12.97 13.69
CA ALA A 317 -9.23 13.60 14.92
C ALA A 317 -10.03 14.88 15.24
N ILE A 318 -10.27 15.73 14.24
CA ILE A 318 -11.11 16.92 14.37
C ILE A 318 -12.51 16.55 14.87
N LYS A 319 -13.18 15.62 14.20
CA LYS A 319 -14.53 15.18 14.56
C LYS A 319 -14.60 14.51 15.93
N ALA A 320 -13.59 13.74 16.31
CA ALA A 320 -13.51 13.14 17.64
C ALA A 320 -13.35 14.19 18.75
N MET A 321 -12.55 15.25 18.51
CA MET A 321 -12.41 16.34 19.48
C MET A 321 -13.65 17.25 19.51
N ASP A 322 -14.36 17.44 18.41
CA ASP A 322 -15.70 18.07 18.39
C ASP A 322 -16.72 17.24 19.18
N PHE A 323 -16.66 15.92 19.07
CA PHE A 323 -17.49 15.01 19.87
C PHE A 323 -17.16 15.14 21.37
N ARG A 324 -15.88 15.22 21.74
CA ARG A 324 -15.43 15.47 23.12
C ARG A 324 -16.01 16.79 23.65
N GLU A 325 -15.82 17.88 22.92
CA GLU A 325 -16.33 19.19 23.34
C GLU A 325 -17.86 19.16 23.50
N ARG A 326 -18.58 18.55 22.58
CA ARG A 326 -20.06 18.45 22.61
C ARG A 326 -20.56 17.60 23.79
N THR A 327 -19.83 16.57 24.20
CA THR A 327 -20.29 15.61 25.23
C THR A 327 -19.79 15.95 26.62
N THR A 328 -18.62 16.58 26.75
CA THR A 328 -17.98 16.87 28.03
C THR A 328 -17.89 18.36 28.35
N GLY A 329 -18.04 19.23 27.35
CA GLY A 329 -17.79 20.68 27.47
C GLY A 329 -16.31 21.06 27.39
N ASP A 330 -15.39 20.10 27.19
CA ASP A 330 -13.95 20.34 27.12
C ASP A 330 -13.51 20.74 25.72
N SER A 331 -13.33 22.05 25.50
CA SER A 331 -12.81 22.65 24.26
C SER A 331 -11.27 22.72 24.20
N SER A 332 -10.57 22.22 25.20
CA SER A 332 -9.12 22.38 25.29
C SER A 332 -8.33 21.63 24.21
N PHE A 333 -8.96 20.64 23.60
CA PHE A 333 -8.42 19.86 22.48
C PHE A 333 -9.03 20.22 21.11
N ARG A 334 -9.65 21.39 20.98
CA ARG A 334 -10.25 21.83 19.71
C ARG A 334 -9.17 21.95 18.63
N LEU A 335 -9.36 21.26 17.51
CA LEU A 335 -8.39 21.17 16.42
C LEU A 335 -8.66 22.12 15.26
N HIS A 336 -9.88 22.63 15.14
CA HIS A 336 -10.26 23.63 14.14
C HIS A 336 -10.99 24.83 14.78
N GLU A 337 -11.05 25.93 14.06
CA GLU A 337 -11.74 27.14 14.53
C GLU A 337 -13.20 27.13 14.09
N PRO A 338 -14.21 27.24 15.00
CA PRO A 338 -15.62 27.26 14.62
C PRO A 338 -16.02 28.47 13.75
N ALA A 339 -15.26 29.56 13.79
CA ALA A 339 -15.49 30.74 12.96
C ALA A 339 -14.78 30.67 11.60
N ASP A 340 -14.08 29.58 11.29
CA ASP A 340 -13.39 29.40 10.03
C ASP A 340 -14.41 29.23 8.87
N THR A 341 -14.29 30.08 7.89
CA THR A 341 -15.11 30.05 6.66
C THR A 341 -14.33 29.62 5.45
N SER A 342 -13.18 29.02 5.61
CA SER A 342 -12.31 28.52 4.55
C SER A 342 -13.05 27.55 3.63
N ARG A 343 -12.74 27.66 2.34
CA ARG A 343 -13.31 26.77 1.33
C ARG A 343 -12.20 26.08 0.57
N TYR A 344 -12.04 24.81 0.85
CA TYR A 344 -11.04 23.95 0.21
C TYR A 344 -11.61 22.57 -0.09
N ARG A 345 -10.86 21.77 -0.79
CA ARG A 345 -11.17 20.37 -1.05
C ARG A 345 -9.88 19.57 -1.06
N SER A 346 -9.81 18.55 -0.22
CA SER A 346 -8.66 17.62 -0.20
C SER A 346 -8.68 16.69 -1.42
N ALA A 347 -7.60 15.94 -1.59
CA ALA A 347 -7.50 14.90 -2.61
C ALA A 347 -8.63 13.85 -2.49
N GLN A 348 -9.07 13.53 -1.25
CA GLN A 348 -10.17 12.63 -0.94
C GLN A 348 -11.55 13.32 -0.94
N GLN A 349 -11.63 14.58 -1.40
CA GLN A 349 -12.84 15.38 -1.53
C GLN A 349 -13.41 15.91 -0.21
N TYR A 350 -12.73 15.78 0.93
CA TYR A 350 -13.13 16.39 2.18
C TYR A 350 -12.92 17.90 2.20
N ARG A 351 -13.63 18.60 3.08
CA ARG A 351 -13.61 20.08 3.22
C ARG A 351 -13.40 20.52 4.67
N ASP A 352 -13.20 19.57 5.57
CA ASP A 352 -13.13 19.73 7.01
C ASP A 352 -12.06 18.81 7.61
N CYS A 353 -10.95 18.58 6.87
CA CYS A 353 -9.93 17.61 7.17
C CYS A 353 -8.57 18.21 7.58
N VAL A 354 -8.48 19.53 7.77
CA VAL A 354 -7.22 20.20 8.11
C VAL A 354 -7.32 20.84 9.47
N LEU A 355 -6.44 20.45 10.40
CA LEU A 355 -6.34 21.11 11.71
C LEU A 355 -5.71 22.50 11.58
N ASN A 356 -6.00 23.39 12.56
CA ASN A 356 -5.54 24.78 12.51
C ASN A 356 -4.30 25.00 13.40
N PRO A 357 -3.10 25.20 12.82
CA PRO A 357 -1.87 25.41 13.56
C PRO A 357 -1.83 26.69 14.40
N ALA A 358 -2.77 27.63 14.18
CA ALA A 358 -2.88 28.84 14.97
C ALA A 358 -3.54 28.63 16.35
N LEU A 359 -4.11 27.45 16.59
CA LEU A 359 -4.78 27.11 17.85
C LEU A 359 -3.84 26.36 18.80
N PRO A 360 -4.03 26.44 20.12
CA PRO A 360 -3.25 25.65 21.08
C PRO A 360 -3.70 24.18 21.16
N GLY A 361 -4.92 23.86 20.76
CA GLY A 361 -5.50 22.52 20.84
C GLY A 361 -4.73 21.45 20.08
N PRO A 362 -4.33 21.68 18.81
CA PRO A 362 -3.53 20.72 18.03
C PRO A 362 -2.23 20.31 18.70
N TYR A 363 -1.50 21.23 19.29
CA TYR A 363 -0.24 20.93 20.01
C TYR A 363 -0.49 20.11 21.26
N ARG A 364 -1.54 20.45 22.04
CA ARG A 364 -1.92 19.65 23.21
C ARG A 364 -2.36 18.26 22.83
N PHE A 365 -3.08 18.12 21.72
CA PHE A 365 -3.54 16.84 21.19
C PHE A 365 -2.35 15.93 20.85
N PHE A 366 -1.42 16.42 20.03
CA PHE A 366 -0.27 15.63 19.63
C PHE A 366 0.74 15.42 20.77
N ASP A 367 0.79 16.31 21.76
CA ASP A 367 1.58 16.09 22.97
C ASP A 367 1.09 14.87 23.74
N VAL A 368 -0.23 14.74 23.95
CA VAL A 368 -0.84 13.58 24.60
C VAL A 368 -0.69 12.31 23.74
N VAL A 369 -0.98 12.38 22.44
CA VAL A 369 -0.87 11.22 21.55
C VAL A 369 0.56 10.68 21.53
N SER A 370 1.55 11.56 21.35
CA SER A 370 2.95 11.14 21.30
C SER A 370 3.47 10.60 22.62
N ASP A 371 3.05 11.15 23.78
CA ASP A 371 3.41 10.61 25.09
C ASP A 371 2.90 9.18 25.29
N GLU A 372 1.64 8.91 24.92
CA GLU A 372 1.05 7.57 24.98
C GLU A 372 1.75 6.59 24.05
N VAL A 373 2.05 6.99 22.81
CA VAL A 373 2.78 6.16 21.84
C VAL A 373 4.19 5.85 22.36
N ILE A 374 4.95 6.84 22.84
CA ILE A 374 6.28 6.65 23.42
C ILE A 374 6.22 5.69 24.63
N ALA A 375 5.17 5.83 25.46
CA ALA A 375 4.97 4.93 26.59
C ALA A 375 4.71 3.48 26.15
N MET A 376 3.95 3.26 25.07
CA MET A 376 3.71 1.93 24.50
C MET A 376 5.00 1.28 23.98
N TYR A 377 5.87 2.03 23.28
CA TYR A 377 7.17 1.54 22.83
C TYR A 377 8.09 1.18 23.99
N ARG A 378 8.12 2.03 25.02
CA ARG A 378 8.87 1.75 26.26
C ARG A 378 8.35 0.51 26.97
N GLU A 379 7.04 0.33 27.05
CA GLU A 379 6.40 -0.87 27.64
C GLU A 379 6.70 -2.13 26.83
N ALA A 380 6.75 -2.01 25.51
CA ALA A 380 7.16 -3.10 24.63
C ALA A 380 8.65 -3.45 24.79
N GLY A 381 9.47 -2.53 25.29
CA GLY A 381 10.93 -2.69 25.37
C GLY A 381 11.62 -2.54 24.02
N VAL A 382 11.00 -1.84 23.07
CA VAL A 382 11.52 -1.58 21.73
C VAL A 382 11.73 -0.08 21.50
N GLU A 383 12.62 0.27 20.59
CA GLU A 383 12.89 1.67 20.24
C GLU A 383 11.78 2.22 19.33
N LEU A 384 11.36 3.47 19.59
CA LEU A 384 10.56 4.26 18.66
C LEU A 384 11.53 4.96 17.68
N PRO A 385 11.62 4.50 16.42
CA PRO A 385 12.65 5.00 15.51
C PRO A 385 12.37 6.43 15.05
N ALA A 386 11.10 6.73 14.79
CA ALA A 386 10.59 8.04 14.43
C ALA A 386 9.09 8.10 14.69
N PHE A 387 8.54 9.29 14.86
CA PHE A 387 7.10 9.54 14.86
C PHE A 387 6.72 10.17 13.52
N HIS A 388 5.97 9.43 12.69
CA HIS A 388 5.57 9.91 11.37
C HIS A 388 4.32 10.80 11.50
N ILE A 389 4.43 12.04 11.02
CA ILE A 389 3.39 13.06 11.18
C ILE A 389 2.51 13.25 9.93
N GLY A 390 2.74 12.44 8.88
CA GLY A 390 2.12 12.66 7.57
C GLY A 390 2.69 13.89 6.88
N GLY A 391 1.91 14.95 6.81
CA GLY A 391 2.33 16.25 6.31
C GLY A 391 2.04 16.52 4.85
N ASP A 392 1.43 15.56 4.17
CA ASP A 392 1.10 15.60 2.74
C ASP A 392 -0.27 16.23 2.46
N GLU A 393 -0.45 16.55 1.18
CA GLU A 393 -1.71 16.94 0.55
C GLU A 393 -2.53 18.01 1.27
N VAL A 394 -1.89 18.93 2.02
CA VAL A 394 -2.59 20.06 2.62
C VAL A 394 -3.22 20.93 1.50
N PRO A 395 -4.55 21.01 1.41
CA PRO A 395 -5.19 21.67 0.29
C PRO A 395 -5.00 23.18 0.36
N GLY A 396 -4.75 23.81 -0.79
CA GLY A 396 -4.66 25.26 -0.87
C GLY A 396 -5.93 25.94 -0.36
N GLY A 397 -5.78 26.96 0.47
CA GLY A 397 -6.88 27.70 1.06
C GLY A 397 -7.46 27.09 2.34
N ALA A 398 -6.81 26.09 2.92
CA ALA A 398 -7.27 25.40 4.13
C ALA A 398 -7.53 26.34 5.34
N TRP A 399 -6.83 27.47 5.41
CA TRP A 399 -6.94 28.45 6.51
C TRP A 399 -7.27 29.85 6.03
N SER A 400 -7.68 30.00 4.75
CA SER A 400 -7.90 31.33 4.13
C SER A 400 -9.07 32.13 4.73
N GLY A 401 -10.04 31.45 5.33
CA GLY A 401 -11.20 32.02 6.00
C GLY A 401 -11.16 31.96 7.51
N SER A 402 -10.02 31.58 8.11
CA SER A 402 -9.84 31.48 9.56
C SER A 402 -9.35 32.81 10.14
N PRO A 403 -10.14 33.48 10.99
CA PRO A 403 -9.69 34.66 11.74
C PRO A 403 -8.44 34.39 12.61
N ALA A 404 -8.40 33.24 13.29
CA ALA A 404 -7.26 32.87 14.13
C ALA A 404 -5.98 32.67 13.30
N ALA A 405 -6.05 31.97 12.18
CA ALA A 405 -4.90 31.79 11.29
C ALA A 405 -4.44 33.11 10.66
N THR A 406 -5.37 33.99 10.32
CA THR A 406 -5.05 35.32 9.78
C THR A 406 -4.30 36.17 10.81
N ALA A 407 -4.79 36.25 12.04
CA ALA A 407 -4.15 36.98 13.13
C ALA A 407 -2.77 36.38 13.45
N PHE A 408 -2.69 35.06 13.54
CA PHE A 408 -1.46 34.33 13.84
C PHE A 408 -0.38 34.56 12.78
N LYS A 409 -0.74 34.47 11.50
CA LYS A 409 0.19 34.74 10.38
C LYS A 409 0.74 36.17 10.46
N ALA A 410 -0.12 37.15 10.75
CA ALA A 410 0.30 38.55 10.91
C ALA A 410 1.24 38.76 12.09
N GLU A 411 0.96 38.14 13.26
CA GLU A 411 1.79 38.23 14.46
C GLU A 411 3.17 37.60 14.28
N HIS A 412 3.25 36.48 13.54
CA HIS A 412 4.48 35.70 13.35
C HIS A 412 5.22 36.02 12.04
N GLY A 413 4.74 36.96 11.25
CA GLY A 413 5.34 37.30 9.95
C GLY A 413 5.28 36.16 8.92
N ILE A 414 4.25 35.34 8.98
CA ILE A 414 3.99 34.24 8.05
C ILE A 414 3.18 34.80 6.87
N GLU A 415 3.72 34.65 5.65
CA GLU A 415 3.14 35.28 4.46
C GLU A 415 1.89 34.56 3.95
N ASP A 416 1.89 33.22 3.96
CA ASP A 416 0.86 32.40 3.35
C ASP A 416 0.57 31.09 4.10
N ASP A 417 -0.29 30.25 3.54
CA ASP A 417 -0.67 28.96 4.11
C ASP A 417 0.49 27.94 4.06
N SER A 418 1.40 28.04 3.08
CA SER A 418 2.60 27.21 3.03
C SER A 418 3.54 27.51 4.20
N GLY A 419 3.70 28.80 4.54
CA GLY A 419 4.43 29.22 5.74
C GLY A 419 3.78 28.75 7.04
N LEU A 420 2.46 28.66 7.09
CA LEU A 420 1.75 28.12 8.27
C LEU A 420 1.93 26.59 8.38
N HIS A 421 1.95 25.88 7.24
CA HIS A 421 2.30 24.46 7.22
C HIS A 421 3.75 24.25 7.67
N ALA A 422 4.71 25.02 7.16
CA ALA A 422 6.11 24.97 7.61
C ALA A 422 6.23 25.20 9.12
N TYR A 423 5.49 26.17 9.66
CA TYR A 423 5.45 26.43 11.10
C TYR A 423 4.94 25.22 11.89
N TRP A 424 3.86 24.57 11.42
CA TRP A 424 3.36 23.34 12.02
C TRP A 424 4.43 22.26 12.12
N VAL A 425 5.07 21.93 10.98
CA VAL A 425 6.10 20.89 10.92
C VAL A 425 7.27 21.22 11.86
N GLU A 426 7.72 22.50 11.89
CA GLU A 426 8.78 22.95 12.81
C GLU A 426 8.39 22.75 14.28
N ARG A 427 7.16 23.10 14.66
CA ARG A 427 6.68 22.90 16.05
C ARG A 427 6.53 21.43 16.42
N MET A 428 6.08 20.57 15.50
CA MET A 428 6.03 19.13 15.72
C MET A 428 7.43 18.54 15.87
N ALA A 429 8.37 18.94 15.03
CA ALA A 429 9.76 18.51 15.11
C ALA A 429 10.39 18.90 16.48
N GLU A 430 10.19 20.13 16.92
CA GLU A 430 10.67 20.60 18.24
C GLU A 430 10.00 19.87 19.41
N MET A 431 8.70 19.61 19.32
CA MET A 431 7.96 18.88 20.36
C MET A 431 8.51 17.46 20.50
N MET A 432 8.70 16.76 19.41
CA MET A 432 9.24 15.40 19.41
C MET A 432 10.71 15.36 19.82
N ALA A 433 11.52 16.35 19.40
CA ALA A 433 12.92 16.46 19.80
C ALA A 433 13.07 16.63 21.32
N ARG A 434 12.17 17.39 21.98
CA ARG A 434 12.14 17.48 23.46
C ARG A 434 11.84 16.14 24.14
N LYS A 435 11.17 15.22 23.46
CA LYS A 435 10.87 13.85 23.90
C LYS A 435 11.97 12.85 23.48
N GLY A 436 13.02 13.31 22.79
CA GLY A 436 14.14 12.48 22.33
C GLY A 436 13.84 11.66 21.08
N VAL A 437 12.79 11.99 20.32
CA VAL A 437 12.36 11.29 19.12
C VAL A 437 12.41 12.25 17.93
N LYS A 438 12.86 11.78 16.78
CA LYS A 438 12.75 12.52 15.52
C LYS A 438 11.37 12.31 14.88
N ILE A 439 10.97 13.26 14.05
CA ILE A 439 9.80 13.06 13.19
C ILE A 439 10.21 12.40 11.87
N ALA A 440 9.24 11.82 11.19
CA ALA A 440 9.28 11.50 9.76
C ALA A 440 8.03 12.09 9.10
N GLY A 441 8.01 12.15 7.78
CA GLY A 441 6.84 12.64 7.04
C GLY A 441 6.95 12.39 5.54
N TRP A 442 5.89 12.69 4.83
CA TRP A 442 5.89 12.67 3.38
C TRP A 442 6.74 13.80 2.82
N GLN A 443 7.13 13.72 1.54
CA GLN A 443 8.00 14.71 0.89
C GLN A 443 7.53 16.16 1.03
N ASP A 444 6.24 16.37 1.26
CA ASP A 444 5.59 17.67 1.37
C ASP A 444 6.13 18.50 2.55
N ILE A 445 6.68 17.84 3.59
CA ILE A 445 7.37 18.54 4.69
C ILE A 445 8.78 19.01 4.36
N ALA A 446 9.34 18.62 3.20
CA ALA A 446 10.75 18.84 2.84
C ALA A 446 10.94 19.54 1.49
N THR A 447 9.88 19.71 0.72
CA THR A 447 9.95 20.28 -0.63
C THR A 447 9.26 21.64 -0.72
N ASP A 448 9.75 22.46 -1.65
CA ASP A 448 9.22 23.81 -1.90
C ASP A 448 9.38 24.83 -0.72
N TYR A 449 10.22 24.53 0.29
CA TYR A 449 10.59 25.45 1.36
C TYR A 449 11.98 26.08 1.17
N ASN A 450 12.23 27.16 1.91
CA ASN A 450 13.51 27.89 1.83
C ASN A 450 14.61 27.21 2.69
N ASP A 451 15.87 27.61 2.41
CA ASP A 451 17.04 27.05 3.10
C ASP A 451 17.04 27.28 4.62
N SER A 452 16.44 28.40 5.08
CA SER A 452 16.36 28.71 6.52
C SER A 452 15.44 27.72 7.26
N TYR A 453 14.31 27.37 6.68
CA TYR A 453 13.44 26.33 7.19
C TYR A 453 14.17 24.97 7.22
N SER A 454 14.75 24.58 6.09
CA SER A 454 15.45 23.30 5.96
C SER A 454 16.59 23.15 6.97
N ALA A 455 17.36 24.22 7.21
CA ALA A 455 18.46 24.22 8.19
C ALA A 455 17.96 23.97 9.62
N ARG A 456 16.74 24.41 9.97
CA ARG A 456 16.17 24.18 11.29
C ARG A 456 15.49 22.81 11.43
N VAL A 457 14.82 22.36 10.38
CA VAL A 457 13.92 21.19 10.45
C VAL A 457 14.63 19.89 10.09
N ALA A 458 15.46 19.86 9.03
CA ALA A 458 16.11 18.64 8.55
C ALA A 458 16.91 17.87 9.64
N PRO A 459 17.63 18.52 10.58
CA PRO A 459 18.30 17.78 11.65
C PRO A 459 17.39 17.02 12.60
N GLN A 460 16.11 17.42 12.69
CA GLN A 460 15.08 16.84 13.55
C GLN A 460 14.19 15.82 12.82
N VAL A 461 14.41 15.64 11.52
CA VAL A 461 13.70 14.67 10.69
C VAL A 461 14.57 13.44 10.47
N ASP A 462 14.03 12.26 10.72
CA ASP A 462 14.74 11.00 10.50
C ASP A 462 14.81 10.69 8.99
N TYR A 463 13.65 10.76 8.31
CA TYR A 463 13.55 10.57 6.87
C TYR A 463 12.28 11.23 6.30
N VAL A 464 12.26 11.36 5.00
CA VAL A 464 11.07 11.79 4.23
C VAL A 464 10.75 10.76 3.15
N ASN A 465 9.46 10.42 3.04
CA ASN A 465 8.95 9.52 2.02
C ASN A 465 8.79 10.28 0.69
N LEU A 466 9.58 9.93 -0.31
CA LEU A 466 9.46 10.50 -1.66
C LEU A 466 8.47 9.66 -2.47
N TRP A 467 7.23 10.12 -2.57
CA TRP A 467 6.13 9.38 -3.17
C TRP A 467 5.83 9.75 -4.62
N VAL A 468 6.14 10.98 -5.05
CA VAL A 468 5.86 11.42 -6.43
C VAL A 468 6.84 10.81 -7.41
N ASP A 469 6.32 10.11 -8.41
CA ASP A 469 7.12 9.54 -9.51
C ASP A 469 7.90 10.62 -10.27
N ARG A 470 9.13 10.30 -10.66
CA ARG A 470 10.02 11.22 -11.39
C ARG A 470 9.45 11.71 -12.72
N ASN A 471 8.64 10.88 -13.36
CA ASN A 471 8.02 11.20 -14.65
C ASN A 471 6.73 12.01 -14.48
N PHE A 472 6.27 12.18 -13.24
CA PHE A 472 5.09 12.93 -12.91
C PHE A 472 5.46 14.33 -12.42
N ARG A 473 5.12 15.35 -13.18
CA ARG A 473 5.32 16.78 -12.86
C ARG A 473 6.73 17.12 -12.29
N LYS A 474 6.88 17.10 -10.97
CA LYS A 474 8.06 17.61 -10.26
C LYS A 474 8.88 16.51 -9.54
N GLY A 475 8.63 15.20 -9.77
CA GLY A 475 9.21 14.12 -8.96
C GLY A 475 10.74 14.16 -8.84
N VAL A 476 11.48 14.29 -9.95
CA VAL A 476 12.95 14.42 -9.91
C VAL A 476 13.38 15.69 -9.18
N LYS A 477 12.63 16.80 -9.34
CA LYS A 477 12.93 18.06 -8.64
C LYS A 477 12.77 17.85 -7.12
N HIS A 478 11.73 17.19 -6.65
CA HIS A 478 11.48 16.94 -5.22
C HIS A 478 12.59 16.09 -4.59
N GLY A 479 13.03 15.01 -5.23
CA GLY A 479 14.13 14.19 -4.76
C GLY A 479 15.42 14.99 -4.64
N SER A 480 15.75 15.80 -5.68
CA SER A 480 16.90 16.69 -5.66
C SER A 480 16.82 17.75 -4.57
N MET A 481 15.64 18.31 -4.33
CA MET A 481 15.43 19.31 -3.28
C MET A 481 15.64 18.71 -1.91
N ALA A 482 14.99 17.59 -1.58
CA ALA A 482 15.13 16.92 -0.30
C ALA A 482 16.61 16.64 0.03
N LEU A 483 17.36 16.07 -0.92
CA LEU A 483 18.80 15.79 -0.73
C LEU A 483 19.63 17.06 -0.49
N ARG A 484 19.44 18.12 -1.30
CA ARG A 484 20.17 19.39 -1.13
C ARG A 484 19.83 20.08 0.19
N SER A 485 18.58 19.99 0.61
CA SER A 485 18.09 20.60 1.84
C SER A 485 18.44 19.80 3.11
N GLY A 486 19.23 18.73 2.98
CA GLY A 486 19.75 17.97 4.12
C GLY A 486 18.83 16.86 4.65
N PHE A 487 17.68 16.62 4.01
CA PHE A 487 16.80 15.52 4.37
C PHE A 487 17.31 14.18 3.85
N THR A 488 16.91 13.10 4.51
CA THR A 488 17.23 11.73 4.14
C THR A 488 16.03 11.10 3.43
N PRO A 489 16.08 10.84 2.12
CA PRO A 489 14.95 10.30 1.39
C PRO A 489 14.79 8.77 1.58
N LEU A 490 13.56 8.33 1.74
CA LEU A 490 13.09 6.95 1.56
C LEU A 490 12.21 6.91 0.31
N ILE A 491 12.57 6.07 -0.65
CA ILE A 491 11.93 6.07 -1.96
C ILE A 491 10.68 5.18 -1.96
N CYS A 492 9.56 5.77 -2.29
CA CYS A 492 8.25 5.09 -2.32
C CYS A 492 7.37 5.61 -3.47
N ASP A 493 7.99 5.88 -4.64
CA ASP A 493 7.30 6.49 -5.77
C ASP A 493 6.08 5.68 -6.23
N PHE A 494 4.99 6.39 -6.50
CA PHE A 494 3.72 5.76 -6.87
C PHE A 494 3.78 5.04 -8.23
N GLY A 495 4.76 5.34 -9.07
CA GLY A 495 4.92 4.70 -10.37
C GLY A 495 5.40 3.24 -10.30
N HIS A 496 5.95 2.79 -9.14
CA HIS A 496 6.55 1.47 -8.98
C HIS A 496 6.18 0.78 -7.68
N PHE A 497 5.92 1.54 -6.60
CA PHE A 497 5.85 1.00 -5.25
C PHE A 497 4.50 1.17 -4.54
N TYR A 498 3.46 1.70 -5.23
CA TYR A 498 2.08 1.71 -4.69
C TYR A 498 1.39 0.39 -5.02
N LEU A 499 1.40 -0.51 -4.05
CA LEU A 499 0.88 -1.88 -4.21
C LEU A 499 -0.65 -1.97 -4.04
N ASP A 500 -1.32 -0.85 -3.82
CA ASP A 500 -2.78 -0.70 -3.89
C ASP A 500 -3.28 -0.45 -5.33
N PHE A 501 -2.37 -0.18 -6.28
CA PHE A 501 -2.74 -0.05 -7.69
C PHE A 501 -3.06 -1.41 -8.31
N ALA A 502 -3.95 -1.38 -9.31
CA ALA A 502 -4.31 -2.56 -10.08
C ALA A 502 -3.08 -3.16 -10.79
N HIS A 503 -3.05 -4.48 -10.91
CA HIS A 503 -1.97 -5.17 -11.64
C HIS A 503 -2.01 -4.92 -13.15
N SER A 504 -3.20 -4.69 -13.69
CA SER A 504 -3.40 -4.38 -15.11
C SER A 504 -4.61 -3.47 -15.31
N THR A 505 -4.85 -3.06 -16.56
CA THR A 505 -6.03 -2.28 -16.94
C THR A 505 -7.29 -3.13 -17.11
N HIS A 506 -7.22 -4.44 -16.87
CA HIS A 506 -8.35 -5.34 -17.03
C HIS A 506 -9.51 -4.96 -16.08
N PRO A 507 -10.80 -5.00 -16.55
CA PRO A 507 -11.93 -4.59 -15.71
C PRO A 507 -12.16 -5.44 -14.45
N GLU A 508 -11.73 -6.70 -14.44
CA GLU A 508 -11.82 -7.58 -13.28
C GLU A 508 -10.68 -7.36 -12.28
N GLU A 509 -9.64 -6.58 -12.63
CA GLU A 509 -8.55 -6.28 -11.70
C GLU A 509 -9.00 -5.38 -10.58
N GLU A 510 -8.58 -5.74 -9.38
CA GLU A 510 -8.78 -4.97 -8.15
C GLU A 510 -7.67 -3.93 -7.98
N GLY A 511 -7.94 -2.84 -7.27
CA GLY A 511 -6.95 -1.79 -6.96
C GLY A 511 -7.25 -0.43 -7.59
N LEU A 512 -6.53 0.59 -7.18
CA LEU A 512 -6.59 1.94 -7.77
C LEU A 512 -5.82 1.99 -9.10
N ASN A 513 -6.05 3.03 -9.89
CA ASN A 513 -5.37 3.22 -11.19
C ASN A 513 -5.13 4.69 -11.55
N TRP A 514 -5.27 5.61 -10.59
CA TRP A 514 -5.12 7.06 -10.86
C TRP A 514 -3.70 7.44 -11.31
N GLY A 515 -2.68 6.67 -10.89
CA GLY A 515 -1.27 6.84 -11.31
C GLY A 515 -0.80 5.79 -12.32
N GLY A 516 -1.69 4.94 -12.82
CA GLY A 516 -1.40 3.84 -13.74
C GLY A 516 -1.65 2.47 -13.13
N VAL A 517 -1.00 1.44 -13.67
CA VAL A 517 -1.06 0.06 -13.17
C VAL A 517 0.33 -0.40 -12.77
N ILE A 518 0.40 -1.26 -11.75
CA ILE A 518 1.66 -1.76 -11.21
C ILE A 518 1.55 -3.27 -11.05
N ASP A 519 2.26 -4.00 -11.88
CA ASP A 519 2.48 -5.43 -11.70
C ASP A 519 3.85 -5.71 -11.04
N GLU A 520 4.18 -6.95 -10.84
CA GLU A 520 5.46 -7.35 -10.24
C GLU A 520 6.68 -6.93 -11.06
N PHE A 521 6.54 -6.80 -12.38
CA PHE A 521 7.64 -6.37 -13.24
C PHE A 521 7.86 -4.86 -13.14
N LYS A 522 6.77 -4.11 -13.11
CA LYS A 522 6.84 -2.66 -12.87
C LYS A 522 7.50 -2.35 -11.52
N THR A 523 7.17 -3.13 -10.49
CA THR A 523 7.84 -3.02 -9.18
C THR A 523 9.32 -3.43 -9.25
N LEU A 524 9.64 -4.48 -10.01
CA LEU A 524 11.01 -4.94 -10.21
C LEU A 524 11.88 -3.92 -10.99
N ASP A 525 11.28 -3.18 -11.92
CA ASP A 525 11.95 -2.12 -12.68
C ASP A 525 12.16 -0.84 -11.86
N GLY A 526 11.44 -0.70 -10.73
CA GLY A 526 11.64 0.37 -9.78
C GLY A 526 13.00 0.25 -9.06
N TYR A 527 13.61 1.38 -8.70
CA TYR A 527 14.80 1.41 -7.86
C TYR A 527 14.94 2.76 -7.16
N ALA A 528 15.77 2.81 -6.14
CA ALA A 528 15.94 4.01 -5.32
C ALA A 528 16.40 5.27 -6.11
N GLY A 529 17.01 5.10 -7.28
CA GLY A 529 17.41 6.22 -8.16
C GLY A 529 16.28 6.80 -9.03
N ASN A 530 15.06 6.25 -8.99
CA ASN A 530 13.97 6.70 -9.88
C ASN A 530 13.56 8.16 -9.63
N VAL A 531 13.54 8.61 -8.39
CA VAL A 531 13.11 9.96 -8.00
C VAL A 531 14.23 10.85 -7.45
N ALA A 532 15.42 10.32 -7.24
CA ALA A 532 16.57 11.06 -6.72
C ALA A 532 17.66 11.29 -7.79
N PRO A 533 18.48 12.34 -7.67
CA PRO A 533 19.65 12.54 -8.53
C PRO A 533 20.58 11.32 -8.49
N ARG A 534 21.19 11.02 -9.63
CA ARG A 534 22.06 9.86 -9.79
C ARG A 534 23.54 10.15 -9.54
N SER A 535 23.88 11.07 -8.65
CA SER A 535 25.27 11.21 -8.22
C SER A 535 25.61 10.09 -7.23
N ASP A 536 26.84 9.60 -7.22
CA ASP A 536 27.28 8.58 -6.27
C ASP A 536 27.19 9.09 -4.82
N ALA A 537 27.43 10.38 -4.60
CA ALA A 537 27.24 11.00 -3.29
C ALA A 537 25.78 11.01 -2.85
N ASP A 538 24.82 11.18 -3.77
CA ASP A 538 23.39 11.15 -3.43
C ASP A 538 22.88 9.74 -3.17
N LYS A 539 23.39 8.75 -3.91
CA LYS A 539 23.01 7.33 -3.70
C LYS A 539 23.31 6.86 -2.28
N THR A 540 24.45 7.27 -1.71
CA THR A 540 24.84 6.89 -0.33
C THR A 540 23.97 7.52 0.74
N ARG A 541 23.16 8.53 0.40
CA ARG A 541 22.24 9.21 1.33
C ARG A 541 20.80 8.71 1.22
N ILE A 542 20.49 7.86 0.25
CA ILE A 542 19.17 7.28 0.10
C ILE A 542 19.01 6.14 1.13
N LEU A 543 17.98 6.25 1.96
CA LEU A 543 17.73 5.30 3.05
C LEU A 543 17.30 3.92 2.54
N GLY A 544 16.61 3.87 1.41
CA GLY A 544 16.16 2.63 0.79
C GLY A 544 14.87 2.80 0.00
N VAL A 545 14.11 1.71 -0.09
CA VAL A 545 12.81 1.67 -0.76
C VAL A 545 11.72 1.18 0.16
N GLN A 546 10.50 1.67 -0.06
CA GLN A 546 9.32 1.27 0.69
C GLN A 546 8.12 1.14 -0.25
N GLY A 547 7.40 0.02 -0.16
CA GLY A 547 6.10 -0.16 -0.80
C GLY A 547 4.99 0.50 0.00
N GLN A 548 3.95 0.98 -0.69
CA GLN A 548 2.78 1.57 -0.07
C GLN A 548 1.58 0.68 -0.34
N LEU A 549 0.77 0.43 0.68
CA LEU A 549 -0.48 -0.30 0.55
C LEU A 549 -1.60 0.50 1.20
N TRP A 550 -2.20 1.38 0.41
CA TRP A 550 -3.37 2.13 0.80
C TRP A 550 -4.61 1.23 0.82
N ALA A 551 -5.53 1.46 1.75
CA ALA A 551 -6.60 0.50 2.05
C ALA A 551 -7.98 0.88 1.49
N GLU A 552 -8.10 1.92 0.66
CA GLU A 552 -9.40 2.39 0.17
C GLU A 552 -10.21 1.30 -0.55
N THR A 553 -9.53 0.40 -1.26
CA THR A 553 -10.18 -0.69 -2.00
C THR A 553 -9.98 -2.07 -1.36
N LEU A 554 -9.26 -2.15 -0.23
CA LEU A 554 -9.02 -3.42 0.47
C LEU A 554 -10.23 -3.82 1.32
N ARG A 555 -10.89 -4.91 0.96
CA ARG A 555 -12.12 -5.38 1.61
C ARG A 555 -12.02 -6.77 2.24
N SER A 556 -10.86 -7.41 2.11
CA SER A 556 -10.61 -8.71 2.74
C SER A 556 -9.12 -8.98 2.90
N ASP A 557 -8.78 -9.86 3.83
CA ASP A 557 -7.42 -10.31 4.06
C ASP A 557 -6.82 -10.98 2.81
N SER A 558 -7.62 -11.79 2.10
CA SER A 558 -7.18 -12.43 0.86
C SER A 558 -6.92 -11.43 -0.27
N GLN A 559 -7.67 -10.34 -0.33
CA GLN A 559 -7.43 -9.27 -1.30
C GLN A 559 -6.15 -8.50 -0.95
N MET A 560 -5.91 -8.19 0.33
CA MET A 560 -4.65 -7.61 0.79
C MET A 560 -3.46 -8.48 0.37
N GLU A 561 -3.54 -9.77 0.54
CA GLU A 561 -2.50 -10.71 0.14
C GLU A 561 -2.28 -10.73 -1.39
N ARG A 562 -3.36 -10.69 -2.19
CA ARG A 562 -3.24 -10.58 -3.66
C ARG A 562 -2.63 -9.24 -4.11
N TYR A 563 -2.88 -8.17 -3.38
CA TYR A 563 -2.23 -6.87 -3.66
C TYR A 563 -0.74 -6.92 -3.36
N LEU A 564 -0.33 -7.64 -2.33
CA LEU A 564 1.07 -7.77 -1.94
C LEU A 564 1.83 -8.80 -2.79
N PHE A 565 1.26 -9.98 -3.04
CA PHE A 565 1.97 -11.06 -3.72
C PHE A 565 1.54 -11.22 -5.18
N PRO A 566 2.50 -11.33 -6.13
CA PRO A 566 3.96 -11.49 -5.98
C PRO A 566 4.77 -10.20 -5.91
N ARG A 567 4.17 -8.99 -5.97
CA ARG A 567 4.88 -7.69 -6.00
C ARG A 567 5.83 -7.49 -4.82
N LEU A 568 5.51 -8.04 -3.66
CA LEU A 568 6.35 -7.93 -2.46
C LEU A 568 7.72 -8.61 -2.66
N PHE A 569 7.82 -9.66 -3.49
CA PHE A 569 9.11 -10.26 -3.86
C PHE A 569 9.97 -9.29 -4.70
N ALA A 570 9.34 -8.58 -5.63
CA ALA A 570 10.01 -7.59 -6.46
C ALA A 570 10.48 -6.38 -5.63
N LEU A 571 9.63 -5.87 -4.74
CA LEU A 571 10.00 -4.82 -3.80
C LEU A 571 11.17 -5.25 -2.91
N ALA A 572 11.12 -6.46 -2.36
CA ALA A 572 12.17 -6.99 -1.52
C ALA A 572 13.50 -7.14 -2.27
N GLU A 573 13.47 -7.59 -3.54
CA GLU A 573 14.64 -7.61 -4.42
C GLU A 573 15.25 -6.21 -4.57
N ARG A 574 14.43 -5.19 -4.85
CA ARG A 574 14.89 -3.81 -5.03
C ARG A 574 15.40 -3.15 -3.75
N GLY A 575 14.88 -3.59 -2.60
CA GLY A 575 15.36 -3.15 -1.29
C GLY A 575 16.65 -3.84 -0.85
N TRP A 576 16.85 -5.10 -1.27
CA TRP A 576 18.05 -5.88 -0.94
C TRP A 576 19.22 -5.60 -1.86
N ASN A 577 18.96 -5.53 -3.17
CA ASN A 577 19.94 -5.34 -4.23
C ASN A 577 19.69 -4.02 -4.99
N ALA A 578 20.63 -3.10 -4.93
CA ALA A 578 20.57 -1.85 -5.70
C ALA A 578 20.49 -2.14 -7.20
N ASP A 579 21.23 -3.15 -7.67
CA ASP A 579 21.20 -3.67 -9.03
C ASP A 579 20.66 -5.09 -9.00
N THR A 580 19.57 -5.37 -9.73
CA THR A 580 19.03 -6.73 -9.87
C THR A 580 19.61 -7.43 -11.09
N THR A 581 19.79 -8.75 -10.95
CA THR A 581 20.16 -9.62 -12.06
C THR A 581 18.95 -10.35 -12.66
N PHE A 582 17.76 -10.12 -12.11
CA PHE A 582 16.55 -10.69 -12.68
C PHE A 582 16.15 -9.98 -13.95
N THR A 583 15.91 -10.77 -15.01
CA THR A 583 15.00 -10.39 -16.10
C THR A 583 13.57 -10.74 -15.73
N HIS A 584 12.57 -10.16 -16.41
CA HIS A 584 11.15 -10.45 -16.16
C HIS A 584 10.86 -11.95 -16.27
N GLY A 585 11.42 -12.61 -17.31
CA GLY A 585 11.20 -14.04 -17.51
C GLY A 585 11.82 -14.92 -16.43
N ARG A 586 13.05 -14.60 -15.97
CA ARG A 586 13.69 -15.32 -14.85
C ARG A 586 12.93 -15.10 -13.53
N PHE A 587 12.49 -13.87 -13.27
CA PHE A 587 11.69 -13.58 -12.09
C PHE A 587 10.36 -14.33 -12.13
N ASN A 588 9.64 -14.29 -13.28
CA ASN A 588 8.39 -15.02 -13.47
C ASN A 588 8.57 -16.53 -13.30
N ALA A 589 9.65 -17.10 -13.84
CA ALA A 589 9.97 -18.52 -13.67
C ALA A 589 10.19 -18.87 -12.18
N LEU A 590 10.93 -18.04 -11.46
CA LEU A 590 11.13 -18.23 -10.02
C LEU A 590 9.79 -18.18 -9.26
N MET A 591 8.91 -17.22 -9.57
CA MET A 591 7.58 -17.14 -8.99
C MET A 591 6.78 -18.43 -9.29
N GLY A 592 6.65 -18.80 -10.55
CA GLY A 592 5.88 -19.97 -10.96
C GLY A 592 6.40 -21.28 -10.38
N TYR A 593 7.69 -21.57 -10.53
CA TYR A 593 8.24 -22.86 -10.07
C TYR A 593 8.39 -22.99 -8.55
N ARG A 594 8.50 -21.89 -7.79
CA ARG A 594 8.86 -21.95 -6.37
C ARG A 594 7.99 -21.15 -5.44
N GLU A 595 7.85 -19.85 -5.71
CA GLU A 595 7.34 -18.94 -4.69
C GLU A 595 5.82 -18.98 -4.59
N LEU A 596 5.08 -19.00 -5.71
CA LEU A 596 3.62 -19.13 -5.68
C LEU A 596 3.16 -20.47 -5.07
N PRO A 597 3.75 -21.64 -5.45
CA PRO A 597 3.47 -22.90 -4.77
C PRO A 597 3.82 -22.87 -3.28
N ARG A 598 4.88 -22.17 -2.90
CA ARG A 598 5.28 -22.01 -1.50
C ARG A 598 4.29 -21.14 -0.73
N LEU A 599 3.85 -20.03 -1.29
CA LEU A 599 2.81 -19.17 -0.71
C LEU A 599 1.52 -19.94 -0.49
N ALA A 600 1.06 -20.70 -1.49
CA ALA A 600 -0.13 -21.56 -1.37
C ALA A 600 -0.04 -22.53 -0.19
N ARG A 601 1.09 -23.26 -0.06
CA ARG A 601 1.31 -24.18 1.06
C ARG A 601 1.31 -23.49 2.41
N ARG A 602 1.67 -22.20 2.47
CA ARG A 602 1.66 -21.38 3.69
C ARG A 602 0.33 -20.66 3.91
N GLY A 603 -0.66 -20.89 3.05
CA GLY A 603 -2.00 -20.31 3.17
C GLY A 603 -2.08 -18.83 2.81
N TYR A 604 -1.16 -18.32 1.97
CA TYR A 604 -1.28 -16.98 1.40
C TYR A 604 -2.05 -17.01 0.09
N SER A 605 -2.90 -16.01 -0.11
CA SER A 605 -3.46 -15.68 -1.40
C SER A 605 -2.43 -14.88 -2.23
N PHE A 606 -2.52 -14.96 -3.55
CA PHE A 606 -1.65 -14.21 -4.44
C PHE A 606 -2.35 -13.90 -5.76
N HIS A 607 -1.93 -12.83 -6.39
CA HIS A 607 -2.36 -12.48 -7.74
C HIS A 607 -1.75 -13.46 -8.75
N LEU A 608 -2.54 -13.80 -9.76
CA LEU A 608 -2.15 -14.70 -10.82
C LEU A 608 -2.33 -14.02 -12.18
N ARG A 609 -1.25 -13.96 -12.97
CA ARG A 609 -1.30 -13.42 -14.33
C ARG A 609 -2.25 -14.26 -15.20
N GLN A 610 -2.95 -13.58 -16.11
CA GLN A 610 -3.92 -14.23 -16.98
C GLN A 610 -3.27 -15.03 -18.12
N PRO A 611 -3.94 -16.04 -18.69
CA PRO A 611 -3.48 -16.73 -19.88
C PRO A 611 -3.52 -15.79 -21.09
N GLY A 612 -2.61 -15.98 -22.02
CA GLY A 612 -2.67 -15.33 -23.32
C GLY A 612 -3.59 -16.06 -24.28
N MET A 613 -4.20 -15.33 -25.21
CA MET A 613 -5.07 -15.90 -26.23
C MET A 613 -4.89 -15.16 -27.56
N LYS A 614 -4.76 -15.91 -28.66
CA LYS A 614 -4.74 -15.35 -30.01
C LYS A 614 -5.47 -16.24 -31.00
N LEU A 615 -5.88 -15.68 -32.14
CA LEU A 615 -6.49 -16.40 -33.23
C LEU A 615 -5.41 -16.75 -34.29
N GLU A 616 -5.23 -18.03 -34.57
CA GLU A 616 -4.39 -18.53 -35.66
C GLU A 616 -5.26 -19.24 -36.71
N GLY A 617 -5.48 -18.59 -37.86
CA GLY A 617 -6.46 -19.05 -38.85
C GLY A 617 -7.88 -19.01 -38.26
N ASN A 618 -8.51 -20.18 -38.10
CA ASN A 618 -9.83 -20.35 -37.48
C ASN A 618 -9.75 -20.98 -36.07
N ARG A 619 -8.56 -21.10 -35.51
CA ARG A 619 -8.33 -21.74 -34.20
C ARG A 619 -7.81 -20.74 -33.18
N ILE A 620 -8.24 -20.92 -31.96
CA ILE A 620 -7.76 -20.16 -30.82
C ILE A 620 -6.65 -20.93 -30.14
N VAL A 621 -5.49 -20.31 -30.06
CA VAL A 621 -4.35 -20.82 -29.28
C VAL A 621 -4.18 -20.02 -28.01
N MET A 622 -3.82 -20.72 -26.93
CA MET A 622 -3.66 -20.14 -25.61
C MET A 622 -2.29 -20.52 -25.04
N ASN A 623 -1.73 -19.64 -24.22
CA ASN A 623 -0.51 -19.92 -23.49
C ASN A 623 -0.60 -19.44 -22.04
N SER A 624 0.22 -20.01 -21.16
CA SER A 624 0.31 -19.64 -19.74
C SER A 624 1.68 -19.02 -19.46
N PRO A 625 1.78 -18.02 -18.59
CA PRO A 625 3.07 -17.56 -18.09
C PRO A 625 3.75 -18.55 -17.13
N TYR A 626 3.03 -19.57 -16.63
CA TYR A 626 3.51 -20.57 -15.68
C TYR A 626 3.42 -21.99 -16.25
N ALA A 627 4.47 -22.79 -16.04
CA ALA A 627 4.62 -24.10 -16.70
C ALA A 627 3.51 -25.10 -16.36
N ASP A 628 3.11 -25.19 -15.09
CA ASP A 628 2.20 -26.23 -14.59
C ASP A 628 0.78 -25.71 -14.28
N ALA A 629 0.45 -24.49 -14.75
CA ALA A 629 -0.86 -23.90 -14.51
C ALA A 629 -1.89 -24.39 -15.52
N GLU A 630 -3.12 -24.60 -15.07
CA GLU A 630 -4.22 -25.08 -15.89
C GLU A 630 -4.97 -23.92 -16.57
N ILE A 631 -5.04 -23.90 -17.89
CA ILE A 631 -5.93 -23.01 -18.62
C ILE A 631 -7.28 -23.71 -18.77
N ARG A 632 -8.34 -23.10 -18.24
CA ARG A 632 -9.73 -23.52 -18.46
C ARG A 632 -10.42 -22.52 -19.37
N TYR A 633 -11.33 -22.99 -20.23
CA TYR A 633 -11.98 -22.12 -21.19
C TYR A 633 -13.46 -22.46 -21.39
N THR A 634 -14.21 -21.50 -21.95
CA THR A 634 -15.59 -21.66 -22.42
C THR A 634 -15.69 -21.09 -23.83
N THR A 635 -16.74 -21.48 -24.56
CA THR A 635 -16.99 -21.05 -25.96
C THR A 635 -18.32 -20.32 -26.11
N ASP A 636 -19.03 -20.06 -25.02
CA ASP A 636 -20.37 -19.49 -24.95
C ASP A 636 -20.43 -18.10 -24.25
N GLY A 637 -19.28 -17.52 -23.95
CA GLY A 637 -19.17 -16.24 -23.29
C GLY A 637 -19.24 -16.29 -21.75
N THR A 638 -19.48 -17.47 -21.17
CA THR A 638 -19.49 -17.63 -19.71
C THR A 638 -18.08 -17.60 -19.12
N THR A 639 -17.95 -17.19 -17.87
CA THR A 639 -16.68 -17.18 -17.15
C THR A 639 -16.22 -18.61 -16.86
N PRO A 640 -14.98 -19.00 -17.24
CA PRO A 640 -14.44 -20.31 -16.94
C PRO A 640 -14.30 -20.59 -15.44
N THR A 641 -14.57 -21.83 -15.05
CA THR A 641 -14.41 -22.35 -13.68
C THR A 641 -13.52 -23.60 -13.70
N LEU A 642 -13.16 -24.15 -12.54
CA LEU A 642 -12.43 -25.42 -12.46
C LEU A 642 -13.15 -26.61 -13.13
N SER A 643 -14.47 -26.53 -13.32
CA SER A 643 -15.25 -27.54 -14.02
C SER A 643 -15.31 -27.33 -15.55
N SER A 644 -14.84 -26.20 -16.05
CA SER A 644 -14.78 -25.90 -17.49
C SER A 644 -13.75 -26.76 -18.20
N PRO A 645 -13.83 -26.97 -19.52
CA PRO A 645 -12.87 -27.71 -20.27
C PRO A 645 -11.42 -27.28 -20.08
N LEU A 646 -10.52 -28.24 -19.93
CA LEU A 646 -9.07 -27.99 -19.85
C LEU A 646 -8.54 -27.75 -21.28
N TYR A 647 -7.75 -26.70 -21.44
CA TYR A 647 -7.05 -26.44 -22.71
C TYR A 647 -5.86 -27.40 -22.85
N THR A 648 -5.91 -28.19 -23.91
CA THR A 648 -4.88 -29.16 -24.27
C THR A 648 -4.32 -28.96 -25.69
N GLY A 649 -4.81 -27.97 -26.40
CA GLY A 649 -4.40 -27.62 -27.75
C GLY A 649 -5.40 -26.69 -28.45
N PRO A 650 -5.12 -26.26 -29.70
CA PRO A 650 -5.92 -25.25 -30.39
C PRO A 650 -7.41 -25.57 -30.47
N VAL A 651 -8.25 -24.59 -30.14
CA VAL A 651 -9.71 -24.73 -30.03
C VAL A 651 -10.39 -24.11 -31.26
N GLU A 652 -11.34 -24.82 -31.86
CA GLU A 652 -12.27 -24.26 -32.83
C GLU A 652 -13.54 -23.79 -32.12
N ALA A 653 -13.99 -22.57 -32.39
CA ALA A 653 -15.22 -22.02 -31.85
C ALA A 653 -16.06 -21.39 -32.97
N ALA A 654 -17.38 -21.58 -32.91
CA ALA A 654 -18.31 -20.98 -33.85
C ALA A 654 -18.27 -19.45 -33.79
N ASP A 655 -18.14 -18.92 -32.61
CA ASP A 655 -17.88 -17.50 -32.34
C ASP A 655 -16.58 -17.36 -31.52
N PRO A 656 -15.45 -17.01 -32.15
CA PRO A 656 -14.19 -16.79 -31.43
C PRO A 656 -14.28 -15.70 -30.40
N GLN A 657 -15.14 -14.69 -30.57
CA GLN A 657 -15.30 -13.58 -29.60
C GLN A 657 -16.06 -13.99 -28.34
N ALA A 658 -16.78 -15.12 -28.38
CA ALA A 658 -17.43 -15.70 -27.20
C ALA A 658 -16.48 -16.54 -26.32
N VAL A 659 -15.26 -16.84 -26.81
CA VAL A 659 -14.31 -17.65 -26.03
C VAL A 659 -13.77 -16.85 -24.87
N ARG A 660 -13.76 -17.49 -23.69
CA ARG A 660 -13.20 -16.97 -22.44
C ARG A 660 -12.19 -17.97 -21.91
N ALA A 661 -11.11 -17.47 -21.30
CA ALA A 661 -10.10 -18.31 -20.67
C ALA A 661 -9.70 -17.75 -19.30
N ARG A 662 -9.43 -18.63 -18.34
CA ARG A 662 -8.82 -18.33 -17.05
C ARG A 662 -7.69 -19.29 -16.76
N LEU A 663 -6.73 -18.82 -15.98
CA LEU A 663 -5.66 -19.62 -15.42
C LEU A 663 -6.02 -20.03 -14.00
N PHE A 664 -5.77 -21.29 -13.66
CA PHE A 664 -5.90 -21.84 -12.31
C PHE A 664 -4.57 -22.43 -11.87
N TYR A 665 -4.10 -22.04 -10.69
CA TYR A 665 -2.81 -22.46 -10.18
C TYR A 665 -2.79 -22.46 -8.64
N HIS A 666 -2.58 -23.63 -8.04
CA HIS A 666 -2.50 -23.80 -6.59
C HIS A 666 -3.62 -23.12 -5.78
N GLY A 667 -4.84 -23.17 -6.27
CA GLY A 667 -6.01 -22.59 -5.61
C GLY A 667 -6.27 -21.12 -5.91
N ALA A 668 -5.40 -20.46 -6.66
CA ALA A 668 -5.63 -19.13 -7.20
C ALA A 668 -6.24 -19.20 -8.61
N GLU A 669 -6.97 -18.16 -8.99
CA GLU A 669 -7.50 -17.98 -10.33
C GLU A 669 -7.15 -16.59 -10.88
N SER A 670 -6.94 -16.49 -12.17
CA SER A 670 -6.66 -15.22 -12.84
C SER A 670 -7.95 -14.47 -13.21
N VAL A 671 -7.81 -13.22 -13.64
CA VAL A 671 -8.87 -12.54 -14.39
C VAL A 671 -9.15 -13.26 -15.71
N THR A 672 -10.32 -13.00 -16.29
CA THR A 672 -10.79 -13.66 -17.53
C THR A 672 -10.13 -13.07 -18.76
N THR A 673 -9.46 -13.87 -19.56
CA THR A 673 -8.92 -13.43 -20.85
C THR A 673 -9.97 -13.56 -21.94
N LEU A 674 -10.01 -12.55 -22.83
CA LEU A 674 -10.81 -12.51 -24.05
C LEU A 674 -9.89 -12.33 -25.26
N LEU A 675 -10.36 -12.76 -26.44
CA LEU A 675 -9.64 -12.41 -27.66
C LEU A 675 -9.65 -10.90 -27.89
N PRO A 676 -8.49 -10.30 -28.20
CA PRO A 676 -8.45 -8.91 -28.63
C PRO A 676 -9.36 -8.68 -29.83
N ARG A 677 -10.20 -7.66 -29.78
CA ARG A 677 -10.96 -7.24 -30.97
C ARG A 677 -9.99 -6.55 -31.92
N ARG A 678 -9.92 -7.04 -33.14
CA ARG A 678 -9.13 -6.44 -34.22
C ARG A 678 -9.86 -5.29 -34.85
#